data_b4478186fec31cce0f1deee5ffc6c487
#
_entry.id   b4478186fec31cce0f1deee5ffc6c487
#
_cell.length_a   1.000
_cell.length_b   1.000
_cell.length_c   1.000
_cell.angle_alpha   90.00
_cell.angle_beta   90.00
_cell.angle_gamma   90.00
#
_symmetry.space_group_name_H-M   'P 1'
#
loop_
_entity.id
_entity.type
_entity.pdbx_description
1 polymer ?
#
loop_
_entity_poly.entity_id
_entity_poly.type
_entity_poly.pdbx_seq_one_letter_code
_entity_poly.pdbx_strand_id
1 'polypeptide(L)'
;MNQRSSHCIKSRLCFAAITVLLSLTSLRALAADTTILLDVTANGKIYEGIGALSAGASSRLLIDYKEPYRSQILDYLFKPGYGAALQHLKVEIGADVNSTDGSEPSTMRSRQDHDYTRGYEWWLMEEAVKRNPNIILDVLPWGAPGWVGNGKLYSSDMAAYVADFIQAASKYHHLKISYVGVWNEKQFDGPYVKELRRVLNTRHISTKIVCCDEYPGEGLGQWSIVDAMATDPALKAAVAVVGVHYPIVDGKYTTPDKARTISQPLWSSEDQPNTGSGPIVSREWPIGGRILARLYNRNYLTGGFTKTEIWSPITSYYDILAAPNSGLMYANTPWSGYYNVQGTIWATAHTTQFVQPGWQYLDSASGFLPEQGSYVTLKSPGNKDLSVIVETIGAKQPQRIAFELANRSSQEKFHVWETNDTRTFEKVADLSFVDGRATYTLDPNSLYTFTTTIGQGKGTATPPTNTPFPFPYTDDFESTELKRAPRFLSDQDGAFETHPCQHRSGRCLEQVITEKPTPWGPIPDPFTLAGDATWSDYRVATDFLLNGNGPVTLMGRVDRADVFQDAHARWPSGYIFSIDATGKWTLSSATYKKPTLNLASGSEKVPTQKWHHAELSFKADQISVSLDGKVLFKGTDSSHTHGMFAIGTGWNHAQFDNLSITP
;
A
#
# COMPACT_ATOMS: atom_id res chain seq x y z
N MET A 1 -38.99 25.39 -69.24
CA MET A 1 -38.82 25.88 -70.63
C MET A 1 -37.62 25.18 -71.22
N ASN A 2 -37.97 24.37 -72.19
CA ASN A 2 -37.25 23.98 -73.41
C ASN A 2 -35.80 23.49 -73.29
N GLN A 3 -35.63 22.22 -73.58
CA GLN A 3 -35.52 21.49 -74.87
C GLN A 3 -34.17 21.78 -75.55
N ARG A 4 -33.44 20.90 -76.13
CA ARG A 4 -33.55 19.62 -76.83
C ARG A 4 -32.13 19.10 -77.09
N SER A 5 -31.81 17.88 -76.92
CA SER A 5 -31.72 16.74 -77.89
C SER A 5 -30.71 16.92 -79.03
N SER A 6 -29.82 15.99 -79.26
CA SER A 6 -29.88 14.88 -80.19
C SER A 6 -28.53 14.25 -80.49
N HIS A 7 -28.44 12.96 -80.47
CA HIS A 7 -28.00 11.98 -81.47
C HIS A 7 -26.69 12.24 -82.21
N CYS A 8 -25.74 11.36 -82.44
CA CYS A 8 -25.79 9.91 -82.84
C CYS A 8 -24.38 9.38 -83.18
N ILE A 9 -24.22 8.07 -83.11
CA ILE A 9 -23.45 7.14 -83.97
C ILE A 9 -21.99 6.76 -83.55
N LYS A 10 -21.93 5.57 -83.01
CA LYS A 10 -21.09 4.38 -83.20
C LYS A 10 -19.71 4.52 -83.89
N SER A 11 -18.70 4.00 -83.23
CA SER A 11 -17.80 3.00 -83.76
C SER A 11 -17.14 2.15 -82.69
N ARG A 12 -17.13 0.83 -82.85
CA ARG A 12 -16.55 -0.19 -82.00
C ARG A 12 -15.03 -0.22 -82.19
N LEU A 13 -14.25 -0.23 -81.16
CA LEU A 13 -12.92 -0.80 -81.17
C LEU A 13 -12.69 -1.52 -79.82
N CYS A 14 -12.55 -2.83 -79.89
CA CYS A 14 -12.14 -3.69 -78.80
C CYS A 14 -10.70 -3.41 -78.44
N PHE A 15 -10.47 -3.02 -77.19
CA PHE A 15 -9.16 -3.16 -76.54
C PHE A 15 -9.31 -4.10 -75.32
N ALA A 16 -8.62 -5.24 -75.43
CA ALA A 16 -8.46 -6.15 -74.29
C ALA A 16 -7.57 -5.50 -73.23
N ALA A 17 -8.15 -5.13 -72.11
CA ALA A 17 -7.40 -4.69 -70.92
C ALA A 17 -6.96 -5.92 -70.15
N ILE A 18 -5.69 -6.22 -70.15
CA ILE A 18 -5.02 -7.17 -69.23
C ILE A 18 -4.93 -6.50 -67.88
N THR A 19 -5.79 -6.91 -66.96
CA THR A 19 -5.72 -6.48 -65.55
C THR A 19 -4.63 -7.31 -64.86
N VAL A 20 -3.44 -6.73 -64.70
CA VAL A 20 -2.42 -7.26 -63.82
C VAL A 20 -2.82 -6.94 -62.38
N LEU A 21 -3.32 -7.93 -61.65
CA LEU A 21 -3.47 -7.87 -60.19
C LEU A 21 -2.06 -7.87 -59.60
N LEU A 22 -1.55 -6.68 -59.25
CA LEU A 22 -0.44 -6.56 -58.32
C LEU A 22 -0.99 -6.85 -56.90
N SER A 23 -0.80 -8.09 -56.46
CA SER A 23 -0.91 -8.43 -55.04
C SER A 23 0.20 -7.70 -54.28
N LEU A 24 -0.11 -6.56 -53.69
CA LEU A 24 0.70 -5.92 -52.68
C LEU A 24 0.69 -6.81 -51.43
N THR A 25 1.54 -7.82 -51.39
CA THR A 25 1.99 -8.39 -50.13
C THR A 25 2.78 -7.29 -49.43
N SER A 26 2.14 -6.62 -48.45
CA SER A 26 2.85 -5.77 -47.50
C SER A 26 3.90 -6.65 -46.82
N LEU A 27 5.14 -6.60 -47.27
CA LEU A 27 6.26 -7.03 -46.45
C LEU A 27 6.20 -6.17 -45.17
N ARG A 28 5.64 -6.71 -44.09
CA ARG A 28 5.85 -6.18 -42.77
C ARG A 28 7.36 -6.26 -42.53
N ALA A 29 8.03 -5.14 -42.51
CA ALA A 29 9.40 -5.08 -42.05
C ALA A 29 9.38 -5.63 -40.61
N LEU A 30 9.95 -6.83 -40.43
CA LEU A 30 10.25 -7.33 -39.09
C LEU A 30 11.20 -6.32 -38.47
N ALA A 31 10.85 -5.82 -37.30
CA ALA A 31 11.76 -4.98 -36.50
C ALA A 31 13.11 -5.73 -36.38
N ALA A 32 14.21 -4.99 -36.44
CA ALA A 32 15.54 -5.57 -36.30
C ALA A 32 15.65 -6.37 -35.01
N ASP A 33 16.26 -7.55 -35.05
CA ASP A 33 16.49 -8.40 -33.89
C ASP A 33 17.29 -7.62 -32.82
N THR A 34 16.76 -7.55 -31.58
CA THR A 34 17.56 -7.11 -30.45
C THR A 34 18.42 -8.28 -29.98
N THR A 35 19.73 -8.17 -30.12
CA THR A 35 20.65 -9.19 -29.61
C THR A 35 21.09 -8.88 -28.20
N ILE A 36 20.89 -9.82 -27.29
CA ILE A 36 21.29 -9.76 -25.88
C ILE A 36 22.46 -10.73 -25.70
N LEU A 37 23.66 -10.17 -25.50
CA LEU A 37 24.86 -10.96 -25.21
C LEU A 37 24.89 -11.32 -23.73
N LEU A 38 24.71 -12.59 -23.42
CA LEU A 38 24.68 -13.13 -22.05
C LEU A 38 26.12 -13.46 -21.60
N ASP A 39 26.89 -12.41 -21.32
CA ASP A 39 28.23 -12.54 -20.77
C ASP A 39 28.20 -12.49 -19.25
N VAL A 40 28.35 -13.64 -18.60
CA VAL A 40 28.34 -13.76 -17.14
C VAL A 40 29.57 -13.15 -16.46
N THR A 41 30.59 -12.73 -17.20
CA THR A 41 31.72 -11.98 -16.65
C THR A 41 31.41 -10.49 -16.47
N ALA A 42 30.37 -9.98 -17.15
CA ALA A 42 29.89 -8.63 -16.99
C ALA A 42 29.36 -8.39 -15.56
N ASN A 43 29.48 -7.16 -15.11
CA ASN A 43 29.10 -6.74 -13.75
C ASN A 43 28.12 -5.58 -13.80
N GLY A 44 27.22 -5.55 -12.83
CA GLY A 44 26.31 -4.47 -12.51
C GLY A 44 26.12 -4.43 -11.00
N LYS A 45 25.09 -3.71 -10.54
CA LYS A 45 24.78 -3.61 -9.11
C LYS A 45 24.19 -4.93 -8.59
N ILE A 46 24.24 -5.11 -7.29
CA ILE A 46 23.60 -6.25 -6.62
C ILE A 46 22.09 -5.95 -6.50
N TYR A 47 21.28 -6.90 -6.88
CA TYR A 47 19.84 -6.87 -6.68
C TYR A 47 19.53 -7.11 -5.20
N GLU A 48 18.75 -6.22 -4.59
CA GLU A 48 18.44 -6.27 -3.16
C GLU A 48 17.00 -6.69 -2.89
N GLY A 49 16.15 -6.75 -3.92
CA GLY A 49 14.82 -7.36 -3.79
C GLY A 49 13.67 -6.48 -4.27
N ILE A 50 12.50 -7.10 -4.33
CA ILE A 50 11.20 -6.42 -4.43
C ILE A 50 10.40 -6.75 -3.18
N GLY A 51 9.84 -5.72 -2.56
CA GLY A 51 9.03 -5.81 -1.37
C GLY A 51 7.78 -4.96 -1.42
N ALA A 52 7.13 -4.90 -0.29
CA ALA A 52 6.03 -3.99 -0.07
C ALA A 52 6.05 -3.46 1.37
N LEU A 53 5.41 -2.33 1.58
CA LEU A 53 5.33 -1.73 2.90
C LEU A 53 3.88 -1.69 3.40
N SER A 54 3.67 -2.17 4.64
CA SER A 54 2.43 -2.10 5.38
C SER A 54 2.48 -0.89 6.31
N ALA A 55 1.75 0.14 5.96
CA ALA A 55 1.58 1.37 6.73
C ALA A 55 0.24 2.00 6.38
N GLY A 56 -0.21 2.97 7.17
CA GLY A 56 -1.48 3.62 6.93
C GLY A 56 -2.68 2.69 7.12
N ALA A 57 -2.57 1.74 8.02
CA ALA A 57 -3.57 0.70 8.26
C ALA A 57 -3.89 -0.19 7.03
N SER A 58 -2.98 -0.26 6.05
CA SER A 58 -3.21 -0.99 4.79
C SER A 58 -3.54 -2.48 4.98
N SER A 59 -3.12 -3.09 6.09
CA SER A 59 -3.38 -4.49 6.45
C SER A 59 -4.36 -4.65 7.62
N ARG A 60 -5.04 -3.57 8.09
CA ARG A 60 -5.85 -3.60 9.31
C ARG A 60 -6.96 -4.66 9.30
N LEU A 61 -7.72 -4.76 8.23
CA LEU A 61 -8.80 -5.73 8.14
C LEU A 61 -8.32 -7.16 7.84
N LEU A 62 -7.05 -7.35 7.43
CA LEU A 62 -6.52 -8.66 7.08
C LEU A 62 -6.50 -9.62 8.28
N ILE A 63 -6.18 -9.12 9.47
CA ILE A 63 -6.18 -9.93 10.70
C ILE A 63 -7.56 -10.49 11.04
N ASP A 64 -8.63 -9.83 10.57
CA ASP A 64 -10.03 -10.20 10.83
C ASP A 64 -10.55 -11.29 9.88
N TYR A 65 -9.81 -11.62 8.82
CA TYR A 65 -10.17 -12.71 7.92
C TYR A 65 -10.19 -14.06 8.65
N LYS A 66 -11.20 -14.89 8.36
CA LYS A 66 -11.28 -16.25 8.86
C LYS A 66 -10.41 -17.20 8.03
N GLU A 67 -9.91 -18.26 8.66
CA GLU A 67 -9.31 -19.37 7.93
C GLU A 67 -10.37 -20.10 7.07
N PRO A 68 -10.02 -20.60 5.87
CA PRO A 68 -8.67 -20.63 5.30
C PRO A 68 -8.28 -19.37 4.50
N TYR A 69 -9.17 -18.40 4.37
CA TYR A 69 -9.01 -17.26 3.45
C TYR A 69 -7.84 -16.37 3.84
N ARG A 70 -7.65 -16.13 5.14
CA ARG A 70 -6.51 -15.38 5.65
C ARG A 70 -5.17 -16.01 5.23
N SER A 71 -5.03 -17.33 5.42
CA SER A 71 -3.83 -18.06 4.99
C SER A 71 -3.65 -18.03 3.48
N GLN A 72 -4.72 -18.12 2.70
CA GLN A 72 -4.67 -18.03 1.23
C GLN A 72 -4.15 -16.66 0.76
N ILE A 73 -4.64 -15.57 1.36
CA ILE A 73 -4.20 -14.20 1.07
C ILE A 73 -2.70 -14.06 1.35
N LEU A 74 -2.28 -14.46 2.55
CA LEU A 74 -0.89 -14.38 2.97
C LEU A 74 0.04 -15.26 2.11
N ASP A 75 -0.44 -16.42 1.64
CA ASP A 75 0.31 -17.27 0.72
C ASP A 75 0.53 -16.57 -0.63
N TYR A 76 -0.47 -15.84 -1.18
CA TYR A 76 -0.30 -15.07 -2.41
C TYR A 76 0.72 -13.92 -2.27
N LEU A 77 0.84 -13.34 -1.08
CA LEU A 77 1.79 -12.27 -0.82
C LEU A 77 3.22 -12.78 -0.59
N PHE A 78 3.40 -13.79 0.26
CA PHE A 78 4.70 -14.10 0.83
C PHE A 78 5.29 -15.46 0.45
N LYS A 79 4.46 -16.46 0.11
CA LYS A 79 4.94 -17.83 -0.10
C LYS A 79 5.74 -17.97 -1.40
N PRO A 80 7.01 -18.41 -1.35
CA PRO A 80 7.79 -18.69 -2.55
C PRO A 80 7.09 -19.68 -3.49
N GLY A 81 7.17 -19.40 -4.80
CA GLY A 81 6.57 -20.28 -5.82
C GLY A 81 5.04 -20.32 -5.80
N TYR A 82 4.37 -19.25 -5.33
CA TYR A 82 2.90 -19.26 -5.21
C TYR A 82 2.22 -18.00 -5.76
N GLY A 83 2.70 -16.83 -5.43
CA GLY A 83 2.15 -15.54 -5.85
C GLY A 83 3.24 -14.49 -6.01
N ALA A 84 3.08 -13.33 -5.40
CA ALA A 84 4.07 -12.25 -5.43
C ALA A 84 5.41 -12.65 -4.80
N ALA A 85 5.43 -13.62 -3.90
CA ALA A 85 6.64 -14.11 -3.23
C ALA A 85 7.55 -12.95 -2.77
N LEU A 86 6.98 -11.99 -2.05
CA LEU A 86 7.66 -10.77 -1.61
C LEU A 86 8.94 -11.10 -0.85
N GLN A 87 10.00 -10.37 -1.16
CA GLN A 87 11.35 -10.59 -0.63
C GLN A 87 11.70 -9.63 0.51
N HIS A 88 10.95 -8.53 0.62
CA HIS A 88 10.99 -7.60 1.74
C HIS A 88 9.58 -7.30 2.23
N LEU A 89 9.47 -7.04 3.53
CA LEU A 89 8.31 -6.44 4.15
C LEU A 89 8.78 -5.31 5.05
N LYS A 90 8.39 -4.07 4.71
CA LYS A 90 8.52 -2.90 5.57
C LYS A 90 7.22 -2.74 6.34
N VAL A 91 7.29 -2.41 7.63
CA VAL A 91 6.11 -2.12 8.44
C VAL A 91 6.24 -0.79 9.17
N GLU A 92 5.10 -0.21 9.51
CA GLU A 92 5.02 1.00 10.32
C GLU A 92 5.43 0.71 11.77
N ILE A 93 6.21 1.62 12.37
CA ILE A 93 6.36 1.69 13.82
C ILE A 93 5.17 2.49 14.35
N GLY A 94 4.22 1.82 15.00
CA GLY A 94 2.95 2.39 15.43
C GLY A 94 3.09 3.59 16.39
N ALA A 95 2.15 4.53 16.31
CA ALA A 95 2.17 5.77 17.06
C ALA A 95 0.80 6.22 17.57
N ASP A 96 -0.25 5.40 17.45
CA ASP A 96 -1.64 5.74 17.77
C ASP A 96 -2.15 6.97 16.98
N VAL A 97 -1.64 7.18 15.78
CA VAL A 97 -1.99 8.30 14.90
C VAL A 97 -2.21 7.80 13.47
N ASN A 98 -3.17 8.42 12.77
CA ASN A 98 -3.44 8.08 11.37
C ASN A 98 -2.23 8.39 10.49
N SER A 99 -1.81 7.39 9.72
CA SER A 99 -0.68 7.46 8.80
C SER A 99 -1.08 7.32 7.32
N THR A 100 -2.36 7.28 6.99
CA THR A 100 -3.06 7.47 5.70
C THR A 100 -4.51 6.98 5.76
N ASP A 101 -4.73 5.68 5.99
CA ASP A 101 -6.05 5.02 6.00
C ASP A 101 -6.42 4.51 7.42
N GLY A 102 -5.64 4.88 8.42
CA GLY A 102 -5.87 4.56 9.83
C GLY A 102 -4.59 4.50 10.64
N SER A 103 -4.75 4.09 11.89
CA SER A 103 -3.70 4.09 12.90
C SER A 103 -3.18 2.69 13.20
N GLU A 104 -1.86 2.55 13.34
CA GLU A 104 -1.24 1.41 14.02
C GLU A 104 -0.98 1.77 15.48
N PRO A 105 -1.42 0.93 16.43
CA PRO A 105 -1.21 1.17 17.86
C PRO A 105 0.27 1.24 18.25
N SER A 106 0.61 2.20 19.11
CA SER A 106 1.96 2.29 19.66
C SER A 106 2.26 1.19 20.67
N THR A 107 3.49 0.74 20.70
CA THR A 107 3.99 -0.26 21.67
C THR A 107 4.28 0.33 23.04
N MET A 108 4.38 1.66 23.13
CA MET A 108 4.68 2.39 24.36
C MET A 108 3.86 3.68 24.40
N ARG A 109 2.82 3.73 25.23
CA ARG A 109 1.96 4.92 25.44
C ARG A 109 2.47 5.84 26.53
N SER A 110 3.50 5.40 27.25
CA SER A 110 4.30 6.18 28.18
C SER A 110 5.69 5.55 28.29
N ARG A 111 6.62 6.23 28.98
CA ARG A 111 7.97 5.67 29.22
C ARG A 111 7.96 4.37 30.02
N GLN A 112 6.91 4.10 30.77
CA GLN A 112 6.76 2.91 31.62
C GLN A 112 5.83 1.85 31.02
N ASP A 113 5.07 2.20 29.99
CA ASP A 113 4.16 1.28 29.31
C ASP A 113 4.90 0.58 28.17
N HIS A 114 5.09 -0.73 28.30
CA HIS A 114 5.74 -1.57 27.33
C HIS A 114 4.81 -2.73 27.01
N ASP A 115 4.06 -2.63 25.92
CA ASP A 115 3.22 -3.72 25.41
C ASP A 115 3.53 -3.98 23.94
N TYR A 116 4.41 -4.92 23.68
CA TYR A 116 4.87 -5.32 22.36
C TYR A 116 3.95 -6.36 21.72
N THR A 117 2.71 -6.46 22.17
CA THR A 117 1.66 -7.31 21.58
C THR A 117 0.54 -6.48 20.96
N ARG A 118 0.59 -5.15 21.05
CA ARG A 118 -0.37 -4.24 20.43
C ARG A 118 -0.17 -4.16 18.92
N GLY A 119 -1.26 -3.89 18.22
CA GLY A 119 -1.27 -3.70 16.79
C GLY A 119 -1.35 -5.00 15.99
N TYR A 120 -1.26 -4.88 14.71
CA TYR A 120 -1.36 -5.98 13.74
C TYR A 120 -0.08 -6.18 12.91
N GLU A 121 0.86 -5.24 12.95
CA GLU A 121 2.10 -5.33 12.16
C GLU A 121 3.05 -6.41 12.72
N TRP A 122 3.07 -6.67 14.02
CA TRP A 122 3.81 -7.80 14.59
C TRP A 122 3.35 -9.13 14.00
N TRP A 123 2.05 -9.34 14.02
CA TRP A 123 1.41 -10.53 13.46
C TRP A 123 1.73 -10.65 11.96
N LEU A 124 1.66 -9.57 11.19
CA LEU A 124 1.94 -9.58 9.76
C LEU A 124 3.39 -9.99 9.46
N MET A 125 4.36 -9.45 10.21
CA MET A 125 5.78 -9.83 10.08
C MET A 125 5.99 -11.31 10.43
N GLU A 126 5.38 -11.81 11.51
CA GLU A 126 5.46 -13.24 11.90
C GLU A 126 4.88 -14.15 10.81
N GLU A 127 3.74 -13.81 10.26
CA GLU A 127 3.10 -14.58 9.18
C GLU A 127 3.90 -14.53 7.87
N ALA A 128 4.56 -13.42 7.59
CA ALA A 128 5.46 -13.29 6.44
C ALA A 128 6.70 -14.18 6.59
N VAL A 129 7.38 -14.14 7.75
CA VAL A 129 8.56 -14.97 8.04
C VAL A 129 8.20 -16.46 8.05
N LYS A 130 7.05 -16.83 8.58
CA LYS A 130 6.55 -18.20 8.58
C LYS A 130 6.42 -18.78 7.17
N ARG A 131 6.03 -17.96 6.19
CA ARG A 131 5.86 -18.37 4.78
C ARG A 131 7.13 -18.26 3.98
N ASN A 132 7.91 -17.23 4.24
CA ASN A 132 9.19 -16.96 3.60
C ASN A 132 10.28 -16.67 4.66
N PRO A 133 10.97 -17.68 5.18
CA PRO A 133 12.01 -17.49 6.20
C PRO A 133 13.19 -16.60 5.74
N ASN A 134 13.32 -16.36 4.45
CA ASN A 134 14.35 -15.50 3.88
C ASN A 134 13.88 -14.06 3.65
N ILE A 135 12.64 -13.72 3.99
CA ILE A 135 12.13 -12.36 3.84
C ILE A 135 12.94 -11.39 4.71
N ILE A 136 13.26 -10.24 4.15
CA ILE A 136 13.98 -9.18 4.85
C ILE A 136 12.95 -8.23 5.45
N LEU A 137 13.07 -7.94 6.75
CA LEU A 137 12.17 -7.06 7.47
C LEU A 137 12.79 -5.68 7.64
N ASP A 138 11.99 -4.66 7.32
CA ASP A 138 12.31 -3.24 7.44
C ASP A 138 11.24 -2.55 8.28
N VAL A 139 11.58 -1.44 8.93
CA VAL A 139 10.63 -0.65 9.72
C VAL A 139 10.82 0.85 9.48
N LEU A 140 9.73 1.62 9.61
CA LEU A 140 9.74 3.07 9.40
C LEU A 140 8.69 3.74 10.29
N PRO A 141 8.97 4.85 11.00
CA PRO A 141 7.98 5.62 11.73
C PRO A 141 7.27 6.64 10.82
N TRP A 142 5.94 6.77 11.00
CA TRP A 142 5.10 7.84 10.43
C TRP A 142 4.68 8.85 11.49
N GLY A 143 4.75 8.50 12.75
CA GLY A 143 4.37 9.30 13.89
C GLY A 143 5.17 8.93 15.12
N ALA A 144 4.86 9.60 16.23
CA ALA A 144 5.40 9.25 17.54
C ALA A 144 4.32 9.40 18.62
N PRO A 145 4.27 8.49 19.63
CA PRO A 145 3.40 8.64 20.79
C PRO A 145 3.58 10.00 21.46
N GLY A 146 2.53 10.56 22.07
CA GLY A 146 2.53 11.92 22.61
C GLY A 146 3.66 12.24 23.57
N TRP A 147 4.08 11.26 24.39
CA TRP A 147 5.19 11.42 25.35
C TRP A 147 6.57 11.52 24.71
N VAL A 148 6.73 11.14 23.43
CA VAL A 148 8.02 11.12 22.73
C VAL A 148 8.42 12.52 22.32
N GLY A 149 9.59 12.98 22.80
CA GLY A 149 10.21 14.22 22.37
C GLY A 149 9.43 15.52 22.65
N ASN A 150 8.34 15.46 23.45
CA ASN A 150 7.43 16.59 23.67
C ASN A 150 6.97 17.26 22.36
N GLY A 151 6.51 16.45 21.39
CA GLY A 151 6.06 16.91 20.09
C GLY A 151 7.16 17.22 19.08
N LYS A 152 8.44 16.92 19.38
CA LYS A 152 9.55 17.07 18.43
C LYS A 152 9.79 15.77 17.68
N LEU A 153 9.69 15.85 16.36
CA LEU A 153 9.97 14.76 15.44
C LEU A 153 11.33 14.10 15.70
N TYR A 154 12.39 14.90 15.71
CA TYR A 154 13.76 14.44 15.82
C TYR A 154 14.27 14.67 17.24
N SER A 155 14.30 13.61 18.04
CA SER A 155 14.70 13.65 19.44
C SER A 155 15.40 12.37 19.87
N SER A 156 16.18 12.43 20.96
CA SER A 156 16.79 11.24 21.57
C SER A 156 15.72 10.26 22.08
N ASP A 157 14.54 10.74 22.47
CA ASP A 157 13.42 9.88 22.86
C ASP A 157 12.91 9.09 21.65
N MET A 158 12.80 9.71 20.47
CA MET A 158 12.42 9.01 19.25
C MET A 158 13.44 7.95 18.86
N ALA A 159 14.74 8.26 18.92
CA ALA A 159 15.79 7.29 18.64
C ALA A 159 15.73 6.11 19.63
N ALA A 160 15.40 6.36 20.90
CA ALA A 160 15.22 5.32 21.91
C ALA A 160 13.97 4.46 21.61
N TYR A 161 12.83 5.07 21.28
CA TYR A 161 11.58 4.40 20.92
C TYR A 161 11.76 3.45 19.73
N VAL A 162 12.42 3.92 18.66
CA VAL A 162 12.76 3.09 17.50
C VAL A 162 13.67 1.92 17.88
N ALA A 163 14.67 2.17 18.72
CA ALA A 163 15.56 1.11 19.18
C ALA A 163 14.85 0.09 20.09
N ASP A 164 13.92 0.53 20.93
CA ASP A 164 13.08 -0.35 21.76
C ASP A 164 12.20 -1.25 20.88
N PHE A 165 11.57 -0.71 19.84
CA PHE A 165 10.82 -1.50 18.85
C PHE A 165 11.68 -2.60 18.22
N ILE A 166 12.87 -2.25 17.73
CA ILE A 166 13.78 -3.22 17.09
C ILE A 166 14.24 -4.31 18.07
N GLN A 167 14.53 -3.94 19.32
CA GLN A 167 14.89 -4.92 20.35
C GLN A 167 13.71 -5.83 20.71
N ALA A 168 12.52 -5.28 20.77
CA ALA A 168 11.28 -6.02 21.04
C ALA A 168 10.99 -7.05 19.92
N ALA A 169 11.19 -6.67 18.67
CA ALA A 169 11.07 -7.58 17.52
C ALA A 169 11.91 -8.85 17.73
N SER A 170 13.17 -8.69 18.13
CA SER A 170 14.04 -9.83 18.39
C SER A 170 13.68 -10.60 19.66
N LYS A 171 13.37 -9.89 20.74
CA LYS A 171 13.19 -10.49 22.07
C LYS A 171 11.86 -11.22 22.22
N TYR A 172 10.78 -10.66 21.71
CA TYR A 172 9.42 -11.16 21.95
C TYR A 172 8.83 -11.88 20.75
N HIS A 173 9.25 -11.51 19.53
CA HIS A 173 8.70 -12.04 18.27
C HIS A 173 9.69 -12.90 17.48
N HIS A 174 10.96 -13.00 17.94
CA HIS A 174 12.04 -13.72 17.24
C HIS A 174 12.25 -13.23 15.80
N LEU A 175 11.97 -11.96 15.55
CA LEU A 175 12.10 -11.30 14.26
C LEU A 175 13.43 -10.52 14.19
N LYS A 176 14.08 -10.55 13.03
CA LYS A 176 15.27 -9.76 12.75
C LYS A 176 14.92 -8.57 11.88
N ILE A 177 14.95 -7.37 12.44
CA ILE A 177 14.80 -6.14 11.67
C ILE A 177 16.15 -5.79 11.04
N SER A 178 16.22 -5.82 9.72
CA SER A 178 17.45 -5.60 8.95
C SER A 178 17.71 -4.12 8.67
N TYR A 179 16.64 -3.36 8.44
CA TYR A 179 16.73 -1.94 8.11
C TYR A 179 15.70 -1.11 8.87
N VAL A 180 16.02 0.17 9.05
CA VAL A 180 15.13 1.15 9.66
C VAL A 180 15.21 2.46 8.90
N GLY A 181 14.07 3.00 8.50
CA GLY A 181 13.95 4.35 7.97
C GLY A 181 14.02 5.41 9.07
N VAL A 182 14.19 6.65 8.70
CA VAL A 182 14.36 7.77 9.64
C VAL A 182 13.02 8.33 10.08
N TRP A 183 12.22 8.78 9.14
CA TRP A 183 10.86 9.25 9.28
C TRP A 183 10.21 9.36 7.91
N ASN A 184 8.97 8.91 7.78
CA ASN A 184 8.28 8.91 6.50
C ASN A 184 8.06 10.32 5.97
N GLU A 185 8.52 10.56 4.74
CA GLU A 185 8.25 11.76 3.93
C GLU A 185 8.42 13.09 4.68
N LYS A 186 9.41 13.16 5.54
CA LYS A 186 9.83 14.39 6.19
C LYS A 186 11.29 14.68 5.84
N GLN A 187 11.60 15.95 5.68
CA GLN A 187 12.99 16.36 5.50
C GLN A 187 13.86 15.78 6.60
N PHE A 188 14.95 15.15 6.25
CA PHE A 188 15.85 14.55 7.22
C PHE A 188 16.53 15.59 8.13
N ASP A 189 16.87 15.15 9.33
CA ASP A 189 17.70 15.88 10.28
C ASP A 189 19.04 15.13 10.46
N GLY A 190 20.13 15.68 9.94
CA GLY A 190 21.45 15.04 9.99
C GLY A 190 21.95 14.73 11.41
N PRO A 191 21.79 15.65 12.39
CA PRO A 191 22.04 15.36 13.80
C PRO A 191 21.24 14.15 14.32
N TYR A 192 19.95 14.05 13.99
CA TYR A 192 19.12 12.92 14.42
C TYR A 192 19.55 11.59 13.77
N VAL A 193 19.86 11.57 12.48
CA VAL A 193 20.38 10.36 11.81
C VAL A 193 21.62 9.82 12.51
N LYS A 194 22.55 10.72 12.89
CA LYS A 194 23.76 10.36 13.67
C LYS A 194 23.41 9.90 15.09
N GLU A 195 22.41 10.52 15.74
CA GLU A 195 21.94 10.11 17.07
C GLU A 195 21.28 8.72 17.01
N LEU A 196 20.39 8.47 16.04
CA LEU A 196 19.81 7.13 15.84
C LEU A 196 20.92 6.07 15.67
N ARG A 197 21.92 6.33 14.82
CA ARG A 197 23.05 5.42 14.65
C ARG A 197 23.83 5.20 15.96
N ARG A 198 24.05 6.27 16.72
CA ARG A 198 24.70 6.21 18.03
C ARG A 198 23.90 5.33 19.02
N VAL A 199 22.59 5.52 19.12
CA VAL A 199 21.71 4.73 20.00
C VAL A 199 21.73 3.26 19.59
N LEU A 200 21.57 2.94 18.29
CA LEU A 200 21.64 1.57 17.79
C LEU A 200 22.98 0.92 18.13
N ASN A 201 24.10 1.62 17.93
CA ASN A 201 25.44 1.11 18.27
C ASN A 201 25.60 0.85 19.78
N THR A 202 25.15 1.80 20.63
CA THR A 202 25.24 1.68 22.09
C THR A 202 24.44 0.48 22.60
N ARG A 203 23.33 0.15 21.92
CA ARG A 203 22.47 -1.00 22.25
C ARG A 203 22.86 -2.29 21.52
N HIS A 204 23.99 -2.30 20.79
CA HIS A 204 24.47 -3.44 19.99
C HIS A 204 23.45 -3.92 18.93
N ILE A 205 22.67 -3.01 18.37
CA ILE A 205 21.70 -3.29 17.31
C ILE A 205 22.38 -3.12 15.96
N SER A 206 22.43 -4.19 15.16
CA SER A 206 23.08 -4.21 13.84
C SER A 206 22.21 -3.69 12.70
N THR A 207 20.98 -3.29 12.96
CA THR A 207 20.03 -2.75 11.98
C THR A 207 20.63 -1.55 11.24
N LYS A 208 20.51 -1.54 9.92
CA LYS A 208 21.06 -0.51 9.03
C LYS A 208 20.06 0.62 8.84
N ILE A 209 20.55 1.86 8.71
CA ILE A 209 19.69 3.03 8.47
C ILE A 209 19.50 3.22 6.98
N VAL A 210 18.23 3.30 6.55
CA VAL A 210 17.79 3.81 5.25
C VAL A 210 17.48 5.29 5.43
N CYS A 211 18.09 6.16 4.66
CA CYS A 211 17.81 7.59 4.69
C CYS A 211 17.45 8.10 3.29
N CYS A 212 16.39 8.85 3.11
CA CYS A 212 15.58 9.32 4.22
C CYS A 212 14.08 9.18 3.96
N ASP A 213 13.67 8.34 2.99
CA ASP A 213 12.27 8.10 2.64
C ASP A 213 11.53 9.42 2.30
N GLU A 214 12.23 10.33 1.60
CA GLU A 214 11.69 11.64 1.25
C GLU A 214 10.88 11.61 -0.05
N TYR A 215 9.80 12.37 -0.07
CA TYR A 215 8.94 12.58 -1.23
C TYR A 215 9.47 13.71 -2.13
N PRO A 216 9.28 13.67 -3.46
CA PRO A 216 9.84 14.68 -4.38
C PRO A 216 9.44 16.14 -4.11
N GLY A 217 8.32 16.38 -3.47
CA GLY A 217 7.78 17.72 -3.17
C GLY A 217 8.11 18.27 -1.79
N GLU A 218 8.83 17.52 -0.95
CA GLU A 218 9.10 17.90 0.44
C GLU A 218 10.46 18.59 0.64
N GLY A 219 10.49 19.58 1.51
CA GLY A 219 11.70 20.21 2.06
C GLY A 219 12.73 20.65 1.03
N LEU A 220 13.98 20.19 1.21
CA LEU A 220 15.11 20.46 0.30
C LEU A 220 15.14 19.54 -0.93
N GLY A 221 14.16 18.64 -1.04
CA GLY A 221 14.04 17.61 -2.08
C GLY A 221 14.72 16.30 -1.73
N GLN A 222 14.17 15.22 -2.28
CA GLN A 222 14.50 13.83 -1.94
C GLN A 222 15.99 13.43 -2.09
N TRP A 223 16.82 14.23 -2.75
CA TRP A 223 18.23 13.96 -2.97
C TRP A 223 19.17 14.84 -2.14
N SER A 224 18.65 15.68 -1.26
CA SER A 224 19.42 16.60 -0.42
C SER A 224 20.36 15.87 0.55
N ILE A 225 20.02 14.64 0.96
CA ILE A 225 20.89 13.77 1.75
C ILE A 225 22.22 13.47 1.06
N VAL A 226 22.22 13.34 -0.27
CA VAL A 226 23.45 13.07 -1.05
C VAL A 226 24.45 14.23 -0.92
N ASP A 227 23.96 15.47 -0.98
CA ASP A 227 24.78 16.67 -0.79
C ASP A 227 25.29 16.79 0.65
N ALA A 228 24.43 16.49 1.61
CA ALA A 228 24.80 16.52 3.03
C ALA A 228 25.90 15.48 3.35
N MET A 229 25.76 14.27 2.83
CA MET A 229 26.79 13.21 3.01
C MET A 229 28.12 13.54 2.35
N ALA A 230 28.13 14.36 1.30
CA ALA A 230 29.37 14.78 0.64
C ALA A 230 30.24 15.66 1.55
N THR A 231 29.62 16.38 2.48
CA THR A 231 30.30 17.35 3.39
C THR A 231 30.35 16.86 4.85
N ASP A 232 29.60 15.82 5.22
CA ASP A 232 29.58 15.24 6.58
C ASP A 232 29.93 13.75 6.53
N PRO A 233 31.21 13.36 6.75
CA PRO A 233 31.65 11.96 6.77
C PRO A 233 30.96 11.12 7.85
N ALA A 234 30.58 11.70 8.99
CA ALA A 234 29.90 11.00 10.06
C ALA A 234 28.45 10.66 9.66
N LEU A 235 27.77 11.58 8.99
CA LEU A 235 26.46 11.33 8.40
C LEU A 235 26.54 10.24 7.32
N LYS A 236 27.53 10.32 6.43
CA LYS A 236 27.77 9.31 5.40
C LYS A 236 28.00 7.92 6.00
N ALA A 237 28.74 7.82 7.10
CA ALA A 237 29.00 6.55 7.80
C ALA A 237 27.74 6.01 8.52
N ALA A 238 26.81 6.87 8.92
CA ALA A 238 25.57 6.48 9.55
C ALA A 238 24.54 5.91 8.57
N VAL A 239 24.53 6.38 7.32
CA VAL A 239 23.58 6.01 6.28
C VAL A 239 24.09 4.79 5.50
N ALA A 240 23.36 3.69 5.56
CA ALA A 240 23.71 2.48 4.82
C ALA A 240 23.09 2.44 3.41
N VAL A 241 21.93 3.04 3.24
CA VAL A 241 21.13 3.06 1.99
C VAL A 241 20.51 4.45 1.83
N VAL A 242 20.46 4.94 0.60
CA VAL A 242 19.64 6.12 0.27
C VAL A 242 18.31 5.64 -0.28
N GLY A 243 17.25 5.82 0.51
CA GLY A 243 15.86 5.52 0.14
C GLY A 243 15.12 6.77 -0.28
N VAL A 244 14.37 6.69 -1.38
CA VAL A 244 13.52 7.76 -1.87
C VAL A 244 12.16 7.21 -2.26
N HIS A 245 11.12 8.05 -2.12
CA HIS A 245 9.75 7.71 -2.49
C HIS A 245 9.44 8.20 -3.90
N TYR A 246 8.65 7.42 -4.65
CA TYR A 246 8.11 7.79 -5.96
C TYR A 246 9.15 8.46 -6.88
N PRO A 247 10.27 7.80 -7.20
CA PRO A 247 11.36 8.43 -7.95
C PRO A 247 10.99 8.86 -9.38
N ILE A 248 9.80 8.46 -9.86
CA ILE A 248 9.24 8.94 -11.12
C ILE A 248 8.36 10.14 -10.85
N VAL A 249 8.71 11.30 -11.42
CA VAL A 249 7.90 12.52 -11.41
C VAL A 249 7.55 12.89 -12.85
N ASP A 250 6.27 13.18 -13.12
CA ASP A 250 5.76 13.51 -14.46
C ASP A 250 6.22 12.53 -15.55
N GLY A 251 6.24 11.24 -15.20
CA GLY A 251 6.69 10.18 -16.11
C GLY A 251 8.21 10.12 -16.35
N LYS A 252 9.00 10.90 -15.62
CA LYS A 252 10.47 10.93 -15.73
C LYS A 252 11.13 10.59 -14.40
N TYR A 253 12.24 9.85 -14.46
CA TYR A 253 13.06 9.59 -13.28
C TYR A 253 13.84 10.85 -12.87
N THR A 254 13.83 11.14 -11.58
CA THR A 254 14.48 12.33 -11.00
C THR A 254 15.87 12.04 -10.41
N THR A 255 16.38 10.79 -10.52
CA THR A 255 17.69 10.40 -9.98
C THR A 255 18.82 11.21 -10.61
N PRO A 256 19.48 12.11 -9.88
CA PRO A 256 20.56 12.94 -10.42
C PRO A 256 21.85 12.12 -10.52
N ASP A 257 22.77 12.54 -11.43
CA ASP A 257 24.05 11.84 -11.65
C ASP A 257 24.88 11.71 -10.39
N LYS A 258 24.88 12.74 -9.53
CA LYS A 258 25.58 12.71 -8.23
C LYS A 258 25.11 11.54 -7.33
N ALA A 259 23.82 11.21 -7.36
CA ALA A 259 23.26 10.10 -6.59
C ALA A 259 23.64 8.75 -7.19
N ARG A 260 23.78 8.64 -8.51
CA ARG A 260 24.18 7.40 -9.19
C ARG A 260 25.62 6.98 -8.88
N THR A 261 26.46 7.93 -8.45
CA THR A 261 27.91 7.73 -8.23
C THR A 261 28.30 7.54 -6.78
N ILE A 262 27.34 7.64 -5.84
CA ILE A 262 27.64 7.38 -4.42
C ILE A 262 27.88 5.89 -4.16
N SER A 263 28.54 5.61 -3.05
CA SER A 263 28.86 4.22 -2.65
C SER A 263 27.66 3.47 -2.04
N GLN A 264 26.69 4.18 -1.50
CA GLN A 264 25.48 3.61 -0.93
C GLN A 264 24.54 3.10 -2.05
N PRO A 265 23.88 1.96 -1.87
CA PRO A 265 22.81 1.54 -2.77
C PRO A 265 21.65 2.56 -2.74
N LEU A 266 20.95 2.66 -3.86
CA LEU A 266 19.74 3.45 -4.01
C LEU A 266 18.52 2.55 -3.98
N TRP A 267 17.52 2.87 -3.18
CA TRP A 267 16.24 2.18 -3.13
C TRP A 267 15.09 3.10 -3.52
N SER A 268 14.19 2.61 -4.35
CA SER A 268 12.83 3.11 -4.40
C SER A 268 12.12 2.53 -3.17
N SER A 269 12.25 3.24 -2.05
CA SER A 269 11.86 2.73 -0.73
C SER A 269 10.36 2.87 -0.43
N GLU A 270 9.65 3.56 -1.30
CA GLU A 270 8.21 3.50 -1.48
C GLU A 270 7.89 3.85 -2.93
N ASP A 271 7.06 3.03 -3.55
CA ASP A 271 6.61 3.23 -4.91
C ASP A 271 5.17 2.72 -5.06
N GLN A 272 4.51 3.09 -6.11
CA GLN A 272 3.20 2.56 -6.43
C GLN A 272 3.04 2.46 -7.94
N PRO A 273 2.16 1.56 -8.41
CA PRO A 273 1.90 1.45 -9.83
C PRO A 273 1.14 2.68 -10.34
N ASN A 274 1.81 3.80 -10.45
CA ASN A 274 1.29 5.02 -11.07
C ASN A 274 2.19 5.49 -12.21
N THR A 275 1.71 6.45 -12.97
CA THR A 275 2.45 7.06 -14.09
C THR A 275 3.17 8.36 -13.70
N GLY A 276 3.32 8.63 -12.40
CA GLY A 276 3.91 9.87 -11.88
C GLY A 276 2.90 10.98 -11.60
N SER A 277 1.61 10.75 -11.77
CA SER A 277 0.59 11.80 -11.62
C SER A 277 -0.69 11.37 -10.89
N GLY A 278 -0.63 10.37 -10.04
CA GLY A 278 -1.77 9.99 -9.21
C GLY A 278 -1.91 8.48 -8.94
N PRO A 279 -2.83 8.09 -8.05
CA PRO A 279 -3.00 6.71 -7.62
C PRO A 279 -3.48 5.83 -8.77
N ILE A 280 -3.16 4.53 -8.69
CA ILE A 280 -3.69 3.53 -9.61
C ILE A 280 -5.20 3.47 -9.50
N VAL A 281 -5.81 3.33 -10.66
CA VAL A 281 -7.26 3.10 -10.76
C VAL A 281 -7.62 1.62 -10.87
N SER A 282 -6.66 0.71 -11.04
CA SER A 282 -6.89 -0.74 -11.16
C SER A 282 -5.61 -1.56 -10.99
N ARG A 283 -5.73 -2.73 -10.36
CA ARG A 283 -4.66 -3.74 -10.20
C ARG A 283 -4.66 -4.79 -11.31
N GLU A 284 -5.60 -4.70 -12.24
CA GLU A 284 -5.68 -5.62 -13.37
C GLU A 284 -4.48 -5.50 -14.29
N TRP A 285 -4.23 -6.57 -15.06
CA TRP A 285 -3.08 -6.62 -15.97
C TRP A 285 -3.02 -5.45 -16.96
N PRO A 286 -4.11 -5.07 -17.64
CA PRO A 286 -4.07 -3.99 -18.64
C PRO A 286 -3.66 -2.62 -18.08
N ILE A 287 -3.76 -2.42 -16.78
CA ILE A 287 -3.46 -1.16 -16.09
C ILE A 287 -2.32 -1.36 -15.08
N GLY A 288 -2.62 -1.73 -13.85
CA GLY A 288 -1.63 -1.82 -12.76
C GLY A 288 -0.54 -2.85 -13.01
N GLY A 289 -0.89 -4.02 -13.56
CA GLY A 289 0.08 -5.06 -13.89
C GLY A 289 1.12 -4.57 -14.89
N ARG A 290 0.69 -3.92 -15.98
CA ARG A 290 1.60 -3.36 -16.99
C ARG A 290 2.48 -2.23 -16.45
N ILE A 291 1.91 -1.37 -15.61
CA ILE A 291 2.67 -0.30 -14.97
C ILE A 291 3.78 -0.88 -14.11
N LEU A 292 3.49 -1.87 -13.26
CA LEU A 292 4.50 -2.51 -12.40
C LEU A 292 5.57 -3.26 -13.21
N ALA A 293 5.18 -3.99 -14.25
CA ALA A 293 6.11 -4.68 -15.12
C ALA A 293 7.18 -3.73 -15.68
N ARG A 294 6.75 -2.55 -16.13
CA ARG A 294 7.64 -1.50 -16.62
C ARG A 294 8.44 -0.83 -15.49
N LEU A 295 7.80 -0.55 -14.37
CA LEU A 295 8.39 0.14 -13.23
C LEU A 295 9.59 -0.63 -12.68
N TYR A 296 9.48 -1.93 -12.45
CA TYR A 296 10.56 -2.74 -11.88
C TYR A 296 11.82 -2.72 -12.74
N ASN A 297 11.70 -2.88 -14.06
CA ASN A 297 12.85 -2.81 -14.95
C ASN A 297 13.45 -1.41 -14.99
N ARG A 298 12.62 -0.38 -15.10
CA ARG A 298 13.06 1.01 -15.25
C ARG A 298 13.62 1.60 -13.97
N ASN A 299 13.15 1.16 -12.81
CA ASN A 299 13.77 1.51 -11.54
C ASN A 299 15.27 1.19 -11.56
N TYR A 300 15.68 0.04 -12.10
CA TYR A 300 17.08 -0.25 -12.28
C TYR A 300 17.70 0.53 -13.44
N LEU A 301 17.18 0.38 -14.66
CA LEU A 301 17.79 0.91 -15.89
C LEU A 301 17.92 2.44 -15.87
N THR A 302 16.87 3.12 -15.44
CA THR A 302 16.77 4.58 -15.47
C THR A 302 17.06 5.19 -14.10
N GLY A 303 16.55 4.58 -13.03
CA GLY A 303 16.72 5.07 -11.65
C GLY A 303 18.04 4.67 -11.01
N GLY A 304 18.59 3.52 -11.35
CA GLY A 304 19.76 2.94 -10.70
C GLY A 304 19.44 2.31 -9.35
N PHE A 305 18.15 2.03 -9.08
CA PHE A 305 17.66 1.44 -7.84
C PHE A 305 17.88 -0.07 -7.84
N THR A 306 18.34 -0.59 -6.71
CA THR A 306 18.63 -2.01 -6.51
C THR A 306 17.51 -2.74 -5.77
N LYS A 307 16.58 -1.99 -5.18
CA LYS A 307 15.38 -2.48 -4.50
C LYS A 307 14.19 -1.58 -4.83
N THR A 308 13.00 -2.18 -4.88
CA THR A 308 11.72 -1.45 -4.98
C THR A 308 10.76 -1.98 -3.93
N GLU A 309 10.10 -1.10 -3.18
CA GLU A 309 9.02 -1.41 -2.25
C GLU A 309 7.73 -0.75 -2.70
N ILE A 310 6.66 -1.53 -2.76
CA ILE A 310 5.35 -1.05 -3.21
C ILE A 310 4.47 -0.73 -1.99
N TRP A 311 3.91 0.45 -1.94
CA TRP A 311 2.84 0.77 -1.02
C TRP A 311 1.49 0.43 -1.68
N SER A 312 0.80 -0.56 -1.19
CA SER A 312 1.04 -1.43 -0.05
C SER A 312 1.04 -2.91 -0.49
N PRO A 313 1.31 -3.89 0.38
CA PRO A 313 1.16 -5.30 0.04
C PRO A 313 -0.30 -5.63 -0.29
N ILE A 314 -1.24 -4.97 0.36
CA ILE A 314 -2.66 -5.26 0.28
C ILE A 314 -3.51 -4.03 0.61
N THR A 315 -4.62 -3.83 -0.09
CA THR A 315 -5.69 -2.96 0.36
C THR A 315 -6.64 -3.78 1.23
N SER A 316 -6.47 -3.67 2.55
CA SER A 316 -7.32 -4.34 3.54
C SER A 316 -7.85 -3.33 4.57
N TYR A 317 -8.60 -2.36 4.05
CA TYR A 317 -9.27 -1.25 4.73
C TYR A 317 -10.49 -0.80 3.92
N TYR A 318 -11.30 0.10 4.46
CA TYR A 318 -12.54 0.52 3.82
C TYR A 318 -12.33 1.47 2.64
N ASP A 319 -13.12 1.32 1.57
CA ASP A 319 -12.98 2.08 0.32
C ASP A 319 -13.28 3.59 0.45
N ILE A 320 -13.90 4.01 1.55
CA ILE A 320 -14.18 5.44 1.83
C ILE A 320 -12.98 6.20 2.41
N LEU A 321 -11.87 5.51 2.69
CA LEU A 321 -10.63 6.08 3.20
C LEU A 321 -9.78 6.72 2.09
N ALA A 322 -8.62 7.25 2.45
CA ALA A 322 -7.85 8.15 1.58
C ALA A 322 -7.30 7.50 0.29
N ALA A 323 -6.94 6.23 0.34
CA ALA A 323 -6.22 5.58 -0.75
C ALA A 323 -6.84 4.25 -1.22
N PRO A 324 -8.11 4.22 -1.67
CA PRO A 324 -8.90 2.99 -1.85
C PRO A 324 -8.34 2.01 -2.90
N ASN A 325 -7.40 2.41 -3.73
CA ASN A 325 -6.85 1.60 -4.81
C ASN A 325 -5.34 1.31 -4.71
N SER A 326 -4.72 1.57 -3.57
CA SER A 326 -3.31 1.24 -3.34
C SER A 326 -3.11 -0.27 -3.16
N GLY A 327 -1.88 -0.73 -3.39
CA GLY A 327 -1.47 -2.10 -3.06
C GLY A 327 -1.51 -3.12 -4.19
N LEU A 328 -0.82 -4.23 -3.93
CA LEU A 328 -0.66 -5.34 -4.88
C LEU A 328 -1.89 -6.25 -4.94
N MET A 329 -2.68 -6.29 -3.88
CA MET A 329 -3.82 -7.20 -3.72
C MET A 329 -4.98 -6.48 -3.02
N TYR A 330 -6.20 -6.96 -3.20
CA TYR A 330 -7.40 -6.41 -2.59
C TYR A 330 -8.08 -7.46 -1.71
N ALA A 331 -8.30 -7.14 -0.44
CA ALA A 331 -9.00 -7.98 0.53
C ALA A 331 -9.52 -7.11 1.68
N ASN A 332 -10.71 -6.51 1.52
CA ASN A 332 -11.29 -5.56 2.47
C ASN A 332 -12.67 -5.98 3.02
N THR A 333 -13.09 -7.22 2.77
CA THR A 333 -14.37 -7.74 3.24
C THR A 333 -14.18 -9.02 4.07
N PRO A 334 -13.54 -8.93 5.26
CA PRO A 334 -13.20 -10.10 6.07
C PRO A 334 -14.41 -10.92 6.51
N TRP A 335 -15.59 -10.31 6.61
CA TRP A 335 -16.84 -11.00 6.92
C TRP A 335 -17.25 -11.98 5.83
N SER A 336 -16.98 -11.68 4.55
CA SER A 336 -17.25 -12.56 3.41
C SER A 336 -16.11 -13.55 3.16
N GLY A 337 -14.89 -13.22 3.55
CA GLY A 337 -13.68 -13.96 3.19
C GLY A 337 -13.18 -13.67 1.77
N TYR A 338 -13.84 -12.78 1.02
CA TYR A 338 -13.48 -12.47 -0.36
C TYR A 338 -12.15 -11.71 -0.45
N TYR A 339 -11.38 -12.06 -1.47
CA TYR A 339 -10.14 -11.38 -1.86
C TYR A 339 -9.98 -11.44 -3.39
N ASN A 340 -9.13 -10.58 -3.95
CA ASN A 340 -8.90 -10.54 -5.40
C ASN A 340 -7.40 -10.51 -5.71
N VAL A 341 -6.96 -11.53 -6.49
CA VAL A 341 -5.59 -11.67 -6.97
C VAL A 341 -5.53 -11.22 -8.42
N GLN A 342 -4.87 -10.11 -8.68
CA GLN A 342 -4.89 -9.44 -9.97
C GLN A 342 -3.49 -9.37 -10.63
N GLY A 343 -3.38 -8.64 -11.74
CA GLY A 343 -2.17 -8.54 -12.55
C GLY A 343 -0.94 -8.01 -11.83
N THR A 344 -1.11 -7.18 -10.80
CA THR A 344 -0.03 -6.63 -9.96
C THR A 344 0.74 -7.72 -9.19
N ILE A 345 0.06 -8.74 -8.67
CA ILE A 345 0.69 -9.91 -8.04
C ILE A 345 1.57 -10.65 -9.05
N TRP A 346 1.06 -10.86 -10.26
CA TRP A 346 1.76 -11.64 -11.28
C TRP A 346 2.89 -10.86 -11.93
N ALA A 347 2.75 -9.54 -12.12
CA ALA A 347 3.84 -8.68 -12.55
C ALA A 347 5.03 -8.74 -11.56
N THR A 348 4.73 -8.73 -10.25
CA THR A 348 5.74 -8.88 -9.20
C THR A 348 6.39 -10.27 -9.25
N ALA A 349 5.59 -11.34 -9.41
CA ALA A 349 6.06 -12.71 -9.48
C ALA A 349 7.09 -12.95 -10.60
N HIS A 350 6.99 -12.23 -11.73
CA HIS A 350 7.93 -12.33 -12.86
C HIS A 350 9.37 -11.92 -12.51
N THR A 351 9.59 -11.27 -11.38
CA THR A 351 10.93 -11.00 -10.86
C THR A 351 11.21 -11.84 -9.60
N THR A 352 10.35 -11.76 -8.60
CA THR A 352 10.59 -12.30 -7.26
C THR A 352 10.67 -13.82 -7.20
N GLN A 353 9.99 -14.54 -8.09
CA GLN A 353 10.08 -16.00 -8.16
C GLN A 353 11.30 -16.50 -8.95
N PHE A 354 11.97 -15.63 -9.69
CA PHE A 354 13.05 -16.00 -10.61
C PHE A 354 14.42 -15.45 -10.22
N VAL A 355 14.43 -14.45 -9.35
CA VAL A 355 15.64 -13.75 -8.89
C VAL A 355 15.57 -13.61 -7.38
N GLN A 356 16.70 -13.80 -6.71
CA GLN A 356 16.78 -13.66 -5.25
C GLN A 356 17.68 -12.47 -4.86
N PRO A 357 17.44 -11.80 -3.72
CA PRO A 357 18.37 -10.83 -3.19
C PRO A 357 19.80 -11.40 -3.14
N GLY A 358 20.77 -10.59 -3.55
CA GLY A 358 22.16 -11.01 -3.71
C GLY A 358 22.53 -11.44 -5.15
N TRP A 359 21.56 -11.59 -6.07
CA TRP A 359 21.89 -11.74 -7.49
C TRP A 359 22.46 -10.44 -8.05
N GLN A 360 23.15 -10.53 -9.18
CA GLN A 360 23.82 -9.39 -9.78
C GLN A 360 23.24 -9.08 -11.16
N TYR A 361 22.94 -7.82 -11.40
CA TYR A 361 22.58 -7.35 -12.72
C TYR A 361 23.75 -7.49 -13.70
N LEU A 362 23.42 -7.71 -14.95
CA LEU A 362 24.36 -7.67 -16.08
C LEU A 362 24.05 -6.41 -16.91
N ASP A 363 24.77 -5.32 -16.64
CA ASP A 363 24.49 -4.02 -17.27
C ASP A 363 24.59 -4.08 -18.80
N SER A 364 25.59 -4.80 -19.33
CA SER A 364 25.78 -4.98 -20.78
C SER A 364 24.68 -5.83 -21.46
N ALA A 365 23.93 -6.61 -20.67
CA ALA A 365 22.82 -7.45 -21.12
C ALA A 365 21.46 -6.91 -20.62
N SER A 366 21.38 -5.62 -20.31
CA SER A 366 20.17 -4.94 -19.84
C SER A 366 19.96 -3.66 -20.65
N GLY A 367 18.70 -3.31 -20.98
CA GLY A 367 18.45 -2.14 -21.80
C GLY A 367 17.00 -1.99 -22.27
N PHE A 368 16.83 -1.28 -23.37
CA PHE A 368 15.53 -0.95 -23.95
C PHE A 368 15.34 -1.66 -25.29
N LEU A 369 14.08 -1.99 -25.60
CA LEU A 369 13.68 -2.53 -26.88
C LEU A 369 13.34 -1.40 -27.88
N PRO A 370 13.54 -1.62 -29.21
CA PRO A 370 13.33 -0.57 -30.23
C PRO A 370 11.89 -0.04 -30.31
N GLU A 371 10.90 -0.93 -30.19
CA GLU A 371 9.46 -0.59 -30.35
C GLU A 371 8.77 -0.24 -29.02
N GLN A 372 9.48 0.20 -28.03
CA GLN A 372 9.04 0.28 -26.65
C GLN A 372 9.25 -1.03 -25.86
N GLY A 373 9.51 -0.88 -24.59
CA GLY A 373 9.79 -1.98 -23.69
C GLY A 373 11.21 -1.92 -23.15
N SER A 374 11.48 -2.81 -22.21
CA SER A 374 12.78 -2.89 -21.54
C SER A 374 13.08 -4.31 -21.08
N TYR A 375 14.35 -4.56 -20.81
CA TYR A 375 14.80 -5.83 -20.26
C TYR A 375 15.93 -5.65 -19.27
N VAL A 376 15.93 -6.49 -18.25
CA VAL A 376 17.01 -6.61 -17.27
C VAL A 376 17.46 -8.07 -17.18
N THR A 377 18.75 -8.26 -17.10
CA THR A 377 19.37 -9.59 -16.96
C THR A 377 20.08 -9.68 -15.64
N LEU A 378 19.87 -10.78 -14.92
CA LEU A 378 20.47 -11.04 -13.63
C LEU A 378 21.07 -12.44 -13.59
N LYS A 379 22.20 -12.55 -12.89
CA LYS A 379 22.90 -13.82 -12.62
C LYS A 379 22.92 -14.14 -11.14
N SER A 380 22.83 -15.41 -10.81
CA SER A 380 22.99 -15.88 -9.44
C SER A 380 24.46 -15.81 -8.98
N PRO A 381 24.73 -15.79 -7.66
CA PRO A 381 26.07 -15.96 -7.13
C PRO A 381 26.73 -17.24 -7.67
N GLY A 382 27.98 -17.11 -8.15
CA GLY A 382 28.68 -18.21 -8.80
C GLY A 382 28.28 -18.50 -10.23
N ASN A 383 27.47 -17.61 -10.85
CA ASN A 383 27.06 -17.67 -12.26
C ASN A 383 26.30 -18.97 -12.64
N LYS A 384 25.64 -19.61 -11.68
CA LYS A 384 24.91 -20.86 -11.91
C LYS A 384 23.64 -20.64 -12.74
N ASP A 385 22.87 -19.64 -12.36
CA ASP A 385 21.57 -19.37 -12.95
C ASP A 385 21.52 -17.98 -13.59
N LEU A 386 20.67 -17.82 -14.60
CA LEU A 386 20.36 -16.57 -15.28
C LEU A 386 18.85 -16.38 -15.35
N SER A 387 18.42 -15.11 -15.24
CA SER A 387 17.05 -14.70 -15.53
C SER A 387 17.06 -13.39 -16.32
N VAL A 388 16.28 -13.32 -17.39
CA VAL A 388 16.05 -12.13 -18.20
C VAL A 388 14.58 -11.77 -18.11
N ILE A 389 14.27 -10.63 -17.52
CA ILE A 389 12.90 -10.12 -17.39
C ILE A 389 12.69 -9.08 -18.47
N VAL A 390 11.73 -9.30 -19.36
CA VAL A 390 11.47 -8.49 -20.56
C VAL A 390 10.03 -8.00 -20.55
N GLU A 391 9.81 -6.69 -20.65
CA GLU A 391 8.48 -6.13 -20.86
C GLU A 391 8.40 -5.45 -22.24
N THR A 392 7.26 -5.57 -22.91
CA THR A 392 6.96 -4.97 -24.21
C THR A 392 5.79 -3.99 -24.14
N ILE A 393 5.63 -3.35 -22.97
CA ILE A 393 4.47 -2.48 -22.70
C ILE A 393 4.52 -1.26 -23.64
N GLY A 394 3.42 -1.01 -24.35
CA GLY A 394 3.28 0.09 -25.30
C GLY A 394 3.76 -0.23 -26.72
N ALA A 395 4.40 -1.38 -26.96
CA ALA A 395 4.73 -1.84 -28.30
C ALA A 395 3.47 -2.04 -29.15
N LYS A 396 3.56 -1.73 -30.43
CA LYS A 396 2.45 -1.85 -31.38
C LYS A 396 2.58 -3.09 -32.29
N GLN A 397 3.78 -3.64 -32.36
CA GLN A 397 4.10 -4.79 -33.19
C GLN A 397 4.92 -5.80 -32.39
N PRO A 398 4.88 -7.08 -32.74
CA PRO A 398 5.78 -8.07 -32.19
C PRO A 398 7.24 -7.68 -32.42
N GLN A 399 8.10 -8.00 -31.43
CA GLN A 399 9.53 -7.73 -31.46
C GLN A 399 10.30 -9.05 -31.38
N ARG A 400 11.39 -9.19 -32.12
CA ARG A 400 12.23 -10.37 -32.05
C ARG A 400 13.49 -10.10 -31.25
N ILE A 401 13.78 -11.00 -30.30
CA ILE A 401 15.03 -10.98 -29.53
C ILE A 401 15.86 -12.20 -29.84
N ALA A 402 17.19 -12.04 -29.81
CA ALA A 402 18.16 -13.11 -29.88
C ALA A 402 19.04 -13.10 -28.64
N PHE A 403 19.18 -14.23 -27.99
CA PHE A 403 20.14 -14.43 -26.92
C PHE A 403 21.39 -15.09 -27.49
N GLU A 404 22.56 -14.58 -27.14
CA GLU A 404 23.87 -15.14 -27.46
C GLU A 404 24.64 -15.44 -26.18
N LEU A 405 25.08 -16.68 -26.02
CA LEU A 405 25.84 -17.11 -24.85
C LEU A 405 27.33 -16.78 -25.06
N ALA A 406 27.90 -16.10 -24.07
CA ALA A 406 29.33 -15.94 -23.94
C ALA A 406 29.79 -16.57 -22.61
N ASN A 407 30.85 -17.36 -22.67
CA ASN A 407 31.44 -18.01 -21.49
C ASN A 407 30.48 -18.97 -20.72
N ARG A 408 29.53 -19.59 -21.43
CA ARG A 408 28.58 -20.58 -20.88
C ARG A 408 28.41 -21.77 -21.80
N SER A 409 27.84 -22.87 -21.27
CA SER A 409 27.57 -24.09 -22.02
C SER A 409 26.48 -23.86 -23.06
N SER A 410 26.70 -24.37 -24.30
CA SER A 410 25.69 -24.37 -25.36
C SER A 410 24.50 -25.29 -25.11
N GLN A 411 24.54 -26.12 -24.06
CA GLN A 411 23.42 -26.99 -23.65
C GLN A 411 22.43 -26.30 -22.71
N GLU A 412 22.58 -25.02 -22.47
CA GLU A 412 21.63 -24.27 -21.64
C GLU A 412 20.24 -24.19 -22.28
N LYS A 413 19.24 -24.03 -21.43
CA LYS A 413 17.86 -23.95 -21.79
C LYS A 413 17.18 -22.90 -20.95
N PHE A 414 16.42 -22.01 -21.57
CA PHE A 414 15.53 -21.12 -20.87
C PHE A 414 14.12 -21.68 -20.76
N HIS A 415 13.55 -21.64 -19.59
CA HIS A 415 12.11 -21.73 -19.35
C HIS A 415 11.51 -20.35 -19.58
N VAL A 416 10.50 -20.25 -20.44
CA VAL A 416 9.85 -19.00 -20.80
C VAL A 416 8.51 -18.91 -20.11
N TRP A 417 8.34 -17.87 -19.30
CA TRP A 417 7.10 -17.54 -18.61
C TRP A 417 6.52 -16.26 -19.19
N GLU A 418 5.18 -16.16 -19.27
CA GLU A 418 4.48 -15.04 -19.89
C GLU A 418 3.27 -14.60 -19.08
N THR A 419 3.06 -13.28 -19.04
CA THR A 419 1.79 -12.64 -18.66
C THR A 419 1.43 -11.60 -19.72
N ASN A 420 0.18 -11.65 -20.19
CA ASN A 420 -0.40 -10.68 -21.12
C ASN A 420 -1.94 -10.61 -20.96
N ASP A 421 -2.66 -10.06 -21.92
CA ASP A 421 -4.13 -9.92 -21.83
C ASP A 421 -4.89 -11.26 -21.82
N THR A 422 -4.25 -12.36 -22.22
CA THR A 422 -4.88 -13.68 -22.34
C THR A 422 -4.24 -14.76 -21.48
N ARG A 423 -3.03 -14.52 -21.01
CA ARG A 423 -2.26 -15.42 -20.15
C ARG A 423 -1.86 -14.72 -18.85
N THR A 424 -1.84 -15.46 -17.78
CA THR A 424 -1.45 -14.95 -16.47
C THR A 424 -0.45 -15.89 -15.85
N PHE A 425 0.82 -15.47 -15.79
CA PHE A 425 1.91 -16.20 -15.17
C PHE A 425 1.94 -17.67 -15.59
N GLU A 426 2.18 -17.91 -16.86
CA GLU A 426 2.19 -19.25 -17.46
C GLU A 426 3.54 -19.58 -18.09
N LYS A 427 4.01 -20.80 -17.88
CA LYS A 427 5.15 -21.34 -18.62
C LYS A 427 4.69 -21.68 -20.03
N VAL A 428 5.19 -20.96 -21.03
CA VAL A 428 4.73 -21.05 -22.41
C VAL A 428 5.67 -21.84 -23.32
N ALA A 429 6.96 -21.90 -22.98
CA ALA A 429 7.95 -22.58 -23.82
C ALA A 429 9.18 -23.02 -23.03
N ASP A 430 9.94 -23.90 -23.67
CA ASP A 430 11.34 -24.17 -23.36
C ASP A 430 12.17 -23.74 -24.56
N LEU A 431 13.12 -22.83 -24.37
CA LEU A 431 13.96 -22.27 -25.43
C LEU A 431 15.37 -22.84 -25.33
N SER A 432 15.73 -23.69 -26.28
CA SER A 432 17.07 -24.28 -26.35
C SER A 432 18.00 -23.42 -27.21
N PHE A 433 19.29 -23.40 -26.84
CA PHE A 433 20.32 -22.74 -27.63
C PHE A 433 20.88 -23.69 -28.69
N VAL A 434 21.02 -23.19 -29.92
CA VAL A 434 21.69 -23.87 -31.02
C VAL A 434 22.91 -23.04 -31.40
N ASP A 435 24.09 -23.63 -31.37
CA ASP A 435 25.36 -22.95 -31.60
C ASP A 435 25.52 -21.68 -30.74
N GLY A 436 25.06 -21.76 -29.47
CA GLY A 436 25.14 -20.67 -28.53
C GLY A 436 24.11 -19.54 -28.75
N ARG A 437 23.17 -19.70 -29.67
CA ARG A 437 22.14 -18.71 -29.98
C ARG A 437 20.73 -19.25 -29.81
N ALA A 438 19.82 -18.43 -29.29
CA ALA A 438 18.40 -18.72 -29.23
C ALA A 438 17.60 -17.46 -29.60
N THR A 439 16.45 -17.61 -30.26
CA THR A 439 15.61 -16.49 -30.68
C THR A 439 14.17 -16.69 -30.22
N TYR A 440 13.50 -15.60 -29.88
CA TYR A 440 12.10 -15.61 -29.46
C TYR A 440 11.37 -14.39 -30.01
N THR A 441 10.08 -14.54 -30.31
CA THR A 441 9.22 -13.43 -30.74
C THR A 441 8.35 -13.01 -29.56
N LEU A 442 8.44 -11.75 -29.17
CA LEU A 442 7.70 -11.14 -28.07
C LEU A 442 6.43 -10.50 -28.61
N ASP A 443 5.30 -10.82 -28.02
CA ASP A 443 4.03 -10.15 -28.31
C ASP A 443 3.98 -8.75 -27.67
N PRO A 444 3.22 -7.79 -28.23
CA PRO A 444 3.01 -6.48 -27.61
C PRO A 444 2.33 -6.57 -26.26
N ASN A 445 2.62 -5.59 -25.39
CA ASN A 445 2.00 -5.43 -24.07
C ASN A 445 2.08 -6.68 -23.17
N SER A 446 3.19 -7.40 -23.27
CA SER A 446 3.45 -8.63 -22.53
C SER A 446 4.62 -8.48 -21.58
N LEU A 447 4.68 -9.34 -20.57
CA LEU A 447 5.81 -9.51 -19.68
C LEU A 447 6.31 -10.94 -19.76
N TYR A 448 7.59 -11.08 -19.98
CA TYR A 448 8.27 -12.37 -20.10
C TYR A 448 9.36 -12.52 -19.05
N THR A 449 9.57 -13.75 -18.59
CA THR A 449 10.78 -14.14 -17.89
C THR A 449 11.40 -15.35 -18.58
N PHE A 450 12.63 -15.17 -19.05
CA PHE A 450 13.48 -16.22 -19.59
C PHE A 450 14.47 -16.63 -18.50
N THR A 451 14.45 -17.87 -18.07
CA THR A 451 15.24 -18.28 -16.90
C THR A 451 15.78 -19.70 -17.02
N THR A 452 16.92 -19.94 -16.38
CA THR A 452 17.45 -21.29 -16.13
C THR A 452 16.92 -21.91 -14.85
N THR A 453 16.26 -21.09 -13.97
CA THR A 453 15.73 -21.57 -12.69
C THR A 453 14.44 -22.39 -12.87
N ILE A 454 14.17 -23.25 -11.91
CA ILE A 454 12.97 -24.07 -11.78
C ILE A 454 12.34 -23.91 -10.39
N GLY A 455 11.10 -24.33 -10.23
CA GLY A 455 10.38 -24.29 -8.95
C GLY A 455 9.40 -23.13 -8.82
N GLN A 456 9.18 -22.37 -9.90
CA GLN A 456 8.14 -21.35 -9.95
C GLN A 456 6.75 -21.99 -9.98
N GLY A 457 5.78 -21.29 -9.40
CA GLY A 457 4.41 -21.80 -9.31
C GLY A 457 3.37 -20.70 -9.24
N LYS A 458 2.14 -21.11 -9.53
CA LYS A 458 0.95 -20.28 -9.49
C LYS A 458 -0.02 -20.83 -8.46
N GLY A 459 -0.39 -20.01 -7.49
CA GLY A 459 -1.42 -20.36 -6.50
C GLY A 459 -2.76 -20.67 -7.17
N THR A 460 -3.47 -21.64 -6.61
CA THR A 460 -4.75 -22.15 -7.15
C THR A 460 -5.92 -21.88 -6.20
N ALA A 461 -5.70 -21.26 -5.04
CA ALA A 461 -6.77 -20.92 -4.12
C ALA A 461 -7.70 -19.88 -4.75
N THR A 462 -9.01 -20.08 -4.56
CA THR A 462 -10.05 -19.20 -5.08
C THR A 462 -10.82 -18.55 -3.95
N PRO A 463 -11.16 -17.25 -4.06
CA PRO A 463 -11.97 -16.57 -3.05
C PRO A 463 -13.41 -17.07 -3.07
N PRO A 464 -14.15 -16.96 -1.96
CA PRO A 464 -15.59 -17.12 -1.93
C PRO A 464 -16.28 -15.94 -2.63
N THR A 465 -17.60 -16.00 -2.77
CA THR A 465 -18.40 -14.86 -3.25
C THR A 465 -18.32 -13.71 -2.24
N ASN A 466 -18.14 -12.49 -2.75
CA ASN A 466 -18.21 -11.30 -1.92
C ASN A 466 -19.65 -11.06 -1.44
N THR A 467 -19.81 -10.68 -0.17
CA THR A 467 -21.11 -10.35 0.43
C THR A 467 -21.03 -9.00 1.14
N PRO A 468 -22.14 -8.25 1.21
CA PRO A 468 -22.23 -7.01 1.97
C PRO A 468 -21.83 -7.19 3.44
N PHE A 469 -21.50 -6.10 4.11
CA PHE A 469 -21.28 -6.12 5.56
C PHE A 469 -22.55 -6.63 6.28
N PRO A 470 -22.40 -7.41 7.37
CA PRO A 470 -23.55 -7.94 8.12
C PRO A 470 -24.50 -6.81 8.56
N PHE A 471 -25.80 -7.01 8.29
CA PHE A 471 -26.84 -6.07 8.69
C PHE A 471 -28.11 -6.81 9.09
N PRO A 472 -28.68 -6.61 10.28
CA PRO A 472 -28.21 -5.74 11.35
C PRO A 472 -26.84 -6.16 11.92
N TYR A 473 -26.11 -5.23 12.54
CA TYR A 473 -24.83 -5.49 13.20
C TYR A 473 -24.91 -5.08 14.67
N THR A 474 -24.38 -5.92 15.56
CA THR A 474 -24.29 -5.62 16.99
C THR A 474 -22.95 -6.09 17.54
N ASP A 475 -22.39 -5.36 18.48
CA ASP A 475 -21.19 -5.74 19.22
C ASP A 475 -21.32 -5.29 20.69
N ASP A 476 -21.25 -6.25 21.59
CA ASP A 476 -21.21 -6.04 23.03
C ASP A 476 -19.78 -6.12 23.60
N PHE A 477 -18.79 -6.23 22.69
CA PHE A 477 -17.35 -6.29 22.95
C PHE A 477 -16.88 -7.45 23.86
N GLU A 478 -17.76 -8.29 24.34
CA GLU A 478 -17.45 -9.41 25.28
C GLU A 478 -16.59 -10.49 24.63
N SER A 479 -16.68 -10.65 23.31
CA SER A 479 -15.92 -11.65 22.55
C SER A 479 -14.48 -11.25 22.25
N THR A 480 -14.12 -9.97 22.40
CA THR A 480 -12.79 -9.44 22.11
C THR A 480 -11.90 -9.55 23.36
N GLU A 481 -10.65 -9.98 23.18
CA GLU A 481 -9.66 -9.99 24.26
C GLU A 481 -9.35 -8.57 24.75
N LEU A 482 -9.06 -8.46 26.05
CA LEU A 482 -8.69 -7.17 26.63
C LEU A 482 -7.45 -6.58 25.94
N LYS A 483 -7.46 -5.26 25.77
CA LYS A 483 -6.41 -4.48 25.08
C LYS A 483 -6.23 -4.85 23.60
N ARG A 484 -7.30 -5.28 22.96
CA ARG A 484 -7.34 -5.54 21.52
C ARG A 484 -8.47 -4.74 20.87
N ALA A 485 -8.22 -4.31 19.65
CA ALA A 485 -9.25 -3.70 18.83
C ALA A 485 -10.30 -4.76 18.43
N PRO A 486 -11.60 -4.47 18.55
CA PRO A 486 -12.66 -5.33 18.04
C PRO A 486 -12.55 -5.55 16.53
N ARG A 487 -13.12 -6.66 16.09
CA ARG A 487 -13.12 -7.00 14.67
C ARG A 487 -13.89 -5.94 13.87
N PHE A 488 -13.38 -5.69 12.66
CA PHE A 488 -13.95 -4.77 11.67
C PHE A 488 -13.82 -3.29 12.03
N LEU A 489 -13.57 -2.90 13.26
CA LEU A 489 -13.31 -1.50 13.59
C LEU A 489 -11.96 -1.05 13.03
N SER A 490 -11.92 0.13 12.42
CA SER A 490 -10.73 0.75 11.84
C SER A 490 -10.50 2.11 12.48
N ASP A 491 -9.50 2.20 13.31
CA ASP A 491 -9.16 3.41 14.05
C ASP A 491 -8.57 4.48 13.15
N GLN A 492 -9.07 5.71 13.30
CA GLN A 492 -8.67 6.88 12.55
C GLN A 492 -8.18 7.95 13.53
N ASP A 493 -6.98 7.82 14.06
CA ASP A 493 -6.42 8.46 15.22
C ASP A 493 -6.89 7.87 16.57
N GLY A 494 -6.00 7.92 17.56
CA GLY A 494 -6.20 7.29 18.84
C GLY A 494 -6.11 5.77 18.76
N ALA A 495 -6.61 5.12 19.80
CA ALA A 495 -6.72 3.66 19.85
C ALA A 495 -8.01 3.27 20.59
N PHE A 496 -8.83 2.46 19.93
CA PHE A 496 -10.09 1.93 20.43
C PHE A 496 -9.91 0.44 20.71
N GLU A 497 -9.84 0.09 21.99
CA GLU A 497 -9.57 -1.29 22.42
C GLU A 497 -10.44 -1.70 23.59
N THR A 498 -10.61 -2.99 23.79
CA THR A 498 -11.47 -3.50 24.89
C THR A 498 -10.79 -3.38 26.24
N HIS A 499 -11.54 -2.89 27.21
CA HIS A 499 -11.16 -2.77 28.60
C HIS A 499 -12.28 -3.25 29.52
N PRO A 500 -12.01 -3.56 30.81
CA PRO A 500 -13.08 -3.78 31.77
C PRO A 500 -14.00 -2.54 31.83
N CYS A 501 -15.32 -2.76 31.78
CA CYS A 501 -16.27 -1.67 31.90
C CYS A 501 -16.17 -1.02 33.27
N GLN A 502 -16.24 0.31 33.31
CA GLN A 502 -16.38 1.04 34.56
C GLN A 502 -17.87 1.14 34.97
N HIS A 503 -18.18 0.98 36.23
CA HIS A 503 -19.55 1.05 36.77
C HIS A 503 -20.55 0.04 36.20
N ARG A 504 -20.10 -0.99 35.50
CA ARG A 504 -20.86 -2.19 35.12
C ARG A 504 -19.90 -3.37 34.94
N SER A 505 -20.43 -4.58 34.89
CA SER A 505 -19.64 -5.77 34.54
C SER A 505 -19.41 -5.86 33.05
N GLY A 506 -18.42 -6.68 32.66
CA GLY A 506 -18.14 -6.99 31.26
C GLY A 506 -16.99 -6.20 30.67
N ARG A 507 -16.89 -6.25 29.34
CA ARG A 507 -15.87 -5.59 28.53
C ARG A 507 -16.52 -4.50 27.69
N CYS A 508 -15.85 -3.38 27.60
CA CYS A 508 -16.30 -2.22 26.85
C CYS A 508 -15.20 -1.77 25.89
N LEU A 509 -15.58 -1.17 24.80
CA LEU A 509 -14.65 -0.45 23.93
C LEU A 509 -14.25 0.86 24.61
N GLU A 510 -12.95 1.16 24.69
CA GLU A 510 -12.41 2.39 25.27
C GLU A 510 -11.43 3.06 24.31
N GLN A 511 -11.60 4.36 24.09
CA GLN A 511 -10.54 5.19 23.53
C GLN A 511 -9.55 5.53 24.64
N VAL A 512 -8.28 5.13 24.46
CA VAL A 512 -7.29 5.13 25.56
C VAL A 512 -6.19 6.19 25.42
N ILE A 513 -6.10 6.90 24.29
CA ILE A 513 -5.05 7.90 24.04
C ILE A 513 -5.53 9.28 24.45
N THR A 514 -4.87 9.85 25.47
CA THR A 514 -5.19 11.19 25.99
C THR A 514 -4.09 12.21 25.72
N GLU A 515 -2.88 11.75 25.46
CA GLU A 515 -1.76 12.59 25.07
C GLU A 515 -1.61 12.55 23.54
N LYS A 516 -1.87 13.69 22.91
CA LYS A 516 -1.93 13.82 21.46
C LYS A 516 -0.59 13.43 20.81
N PRO A 517 -0.55 12.45 19.90
CA PRO A 517 0.67 12.03 19.23
C PRO A 517 1.29 13.12 18.36
N THR A 518 2.58 12.96 18.02
CA THR A 518 3.22 13.76 16.97
C THR A 518 2.87 13.13 15.62
N PRO A 519 2.13 13.82 14.73
CA PRO A 519 1.61 13.24 13.52
C PRO A 519 2.56 13.39 12.33
N TRP A 520 2.37 12.53 11.31
CA TRP A 520 2.91 12.72 9.98
C TRP A 520 2.10 13.74 9.18
N GLY A 521 0.78 13.65 9.21
CA GLY A 521 -0.18 14.49 8.51
C GLY A 521 -1.10 15.28 9.43
N PRO A 522 -2.26 15.74 8.95
CA PRO A 522 -3.32 16.31 9.77
C PRO A 522 -3.76 15.32 10.85
N ILE A 523 -4.15 15.83 12.01
CA ILE A 523 -4.58 15.01 13.14
C ILE A 523 -5.96 15.46 13.62
N PRO A 524 -7.05 14.81 13.13
CA PRO A 524 -8.41 15.04 13.59
C PRO A 524 -8.62 14.54 15.02
N ASP A 525 -9.84 14.62 15.52
CA ASP A 525 -10.19 13.96 16.78
C ASP A 525 -10.33 12.43 16.55
N PRO A 526 -10.00 11.60 17.56
CA PRO A 526 -10.07 10.14 17.43
C PRO A 526 -11.46 9.60 17.12
N PHE A 527 -11.54 8.71 16.15
CA PHE A 527 -12.73 7.91 15.87
C PHE A 527 -12.36 6.55 15.30
N THR A 528 -13.29 5.61 15.42
CA THR A 528 -13.22 4.30 14.75
C THR A 528 -14.49 4.08 13.93
N LEU A 529 -14.36 3.38 12.81
CA LEU A 529 -15.47 3.18 11.86
C LEU A 529 -15.57 1.74 11.38
N ALA A 530 -16.79 1.35 11.01
CA ALA A 530 -17.08 0.10 10.30
C ALA A 530 -18.40 0.22 9.54
N GLY A 531 -18.72 -0.78 8.71
CA GLY A 531 -20.02 -0.89 8.05
C GLY A 531 -19.94 -1.01 6.55
N ASP A 532 -21.05 -0.63 5.91
CA ASP A 532 -21.19 -0.64 4.46
C ASP A 532 -21.52 0.77 3.96
N ALA A 533 -20.76 1.23 2.99
CA ALA A 533 -20.95 2.57 2.42
C ALA A 533 -22.30 2.77 1.71
N THR A 534 -23.04 1.69 1.47
CA THR A 534 -24.35 1.74 0.78
C THR A 534 -25.55 1.83 1.74
N TRP A 535 -25.35 1.74 3.05
CA TRP A 535 -26.45 1.84 4.01
C TRP A 535 -27.10 3.23 3.97
N SER A 536 -28.41 3.27 3.79
CA SER A 536 -29.16 4.53 3.68
C SER A 536 -30.08 4.77 4.88
N ASP A 537 -31.03 3.87 5.13
CA ASP A 537 -32.00 3.97 6.22
C ASP A 537 -31.59 3.02 7.33
N TYR A 538 -31.09 3.59 8.42
CA TYR A 538 -30.64 2.80 9.58
C TYR A 538 -30.55 3.66 10.84
N ARG A 539 -30.36 3.00 11.94
CA ARG A 539 -30.13 3.58 13.25
C ARG A 539 -28.83 3.04 13.81
N VAL A 540 -27.98 3.92 14.29
CA VAL A 540 -26.80 3.57 15.09
C VAL A 540 -27.03 3.99 16.53
N ALA A 541 -26.83 3.08 17.47
CA ALA A 541 -26.99 3.32 18.89
C ALA A 541 -25.87 2.68 19.70
N THR A 542 -25.51 3.28 20.82
CA THR A 542 -24.52 2.77 21.74
C THR A 542 -24.74 3.31 23.15
N ASP A 543 -24.40 2.52 24.15
CA ASP A 543 -24.19 3.03 25.51
C ASP A 543 -22.82 3.69 25.56
N PHE A 544 -22.71 4.79 26.30
CA PHE A 544 -21.43 5.45 26.51
C PHE A 544 -21.24 5.93 27.96
N LEU A 545 -19.98 5.99 28.37
CA LEU A 545 -19.55 6.53 29.67
C LEU A 545 -18.49 7.61 29.47
N LEU A 546 -18.76 8.81 29.97
CA LEU A 546 -17.80 9.92 29.95
C LEU A 546 -16.90 9.86 31.19
N ASN A 547 -15.60 9.68 30.96
CA ASN A 547 -14.56 9.61 31.99
C ASN A 547 -13.66 10.85 32.04
N GLY A 548 -14.08 11.96 31.45
CA GLY A 548 -13.30 13.20 31.38
C GLY A 548 -14.12 14.35 30.81
N ASN A 549 -13.47 15.48 30.55
CA ASN A 549 -14.13 16.70 30.09
C ASN A 549 -14.36 16.75 28.56
N GLY A 550 -13.85 15.77 27.81
CA GLY A 550 -14.01 15.73 26.37
C GLY A 550 -15.34 15.11 25.93
N PRO A 551 -15.65 15.17 24.63
CA PRO A 551 -16.88 14.63 24.08
C PRO A 551 -16.84 13.12 23.85
N VAL A 552 -18.04 12.54 23.69
CA VAL A 552 -18.28 11.35 22.88
C VAL A 552 -19.02 11.75 21.62
N THR A 553 -18.83 10.98 20.56
CA THR A 553 -19.36 11.29 19.24
C THR A 553 -19.94 10.03 18.61
N LEU A 554 -21.15 10.15 18.04
CA LEU A 554 -21.81 9.11 17.28
C LEU A 554 -22.06 9.63 15.86
N MET A 555 -21.63 8.87 14.85
CA MET A 555 -21.66 9.32 13.46
C MET A 555 -22.42 8.32 12.59
N GLY A 556 -23.06 8.84 11.57
CA GLY A 556 -23.74 8.00 10.60
C GLY A 556 -23.77 8.61 9.21
N ARG A 557 -24.10 7.77 8.23
CA ARG A 557 -23.96 8.10 6.81
C ARG A 557 -22.60 8.68 6.49
N VAL A 558 -21.55 8.07 7.07
CA VAL A 558 -20.16 8.44 6.79
C VAL A 558 -19.85 7.94 5.37
N ASP A 559 -19.81 8.87 4.43
CA ASP A 559 -19.65 8.57 2.99
C ASP A 559 -18.20 8.78 2.50
N ARG A 560 -17.38 9.51 3.26
CA ARG A 560 -15.95 9.72 3.02
C ARG A 560 -15.22 9.98 4.32
N ALA A 561 -14.21 9.20 4.61
CA ALA A 561 -13.39 9.34 5.80
C ALA A 561 -11.90 9.68 5.49
N ASP A 562 -11.67 10.36 4.36
CA ASP A 562 -10.37 10.88 3.94
C ASP A 562 -10.01 12.17 4.71
N VAL A 563 -9.90 12.06 6.02
CA VAL A 563 -9.53 13.18 6.91
C VAL A 563 -8.06 13.55 6.77
N PHE A 564 -7.25 12.60 6.34
CA PHE A 564 -5.82 12.78 6.11
C PHE A 564 -5.50 13.85 5.05
N GLN A 565 -6.30 13.97 4.00
CA GLN A 565 -6.09 14.96 2.94
C GLN A 565 -6.84 16.29 3.15
N ASP A 566 -7.52 16.44 4.29
CA ASP A 566 -8.23 17.66 4.65
C ASP A 566 -7.70 18.25 5.96
N ALA A 567 -6.70 19.12 5.85
CA ALA A 567 -6.05 19.76 7.00
C ALA A 567 -7.00 20.55 7.94
N HIS A 568 -8.24 20.77 7.51
CA HIS A 568 -9.28 21.46 8.29
C HIS A 568 -10.36 20.51 8.81
N ALA A 569 -10.34 19.24 8.39
CA ALA A 569 -11.32 18.28 8.84
C ALA A 569 -11.06 17.91 10.31
N ARG A 570 -12.06 18.11 11.14
CA ARG A 570 -12.12 17.56 12.49
C ARG A 570 -12.74 16.16 12.49
N TRP A 571 -13.64 15.90 11.54
CA TRP A 571 -14.44 14.70 11.44
C TRP A 571 -14.55 14.23 9.97
N PRO A 572 -14.90 12.98 9.73
CA PRO A 572 -15.21 12.50 8.39
C PRO A 572 -16.47 13.16 7.82
N SER A 573 -16.69 13.05 6.51
CA SER A 573 -17.94 13.47 5.87
C SER A 573 -19.09 12.59 6.32
N GLY A 574 -20.15 13.20 6.84
CA GLY A 574 -21.32 12.49 7.36
C GLY A 574 -22.08 13.34 8.40
N TYR A 575 -23.00 12.72 9.12
CA TYR A 575 -23.71 13.36 10.24
C TYR A 575 -23.03 13.00 11.55
N ILE A 576 -22.78 14.01 12.40
CA ILE A 576 -22.02 13.90 13.62
C ILE A 576 -22.86 14.43 14.79
N PHE A 577 -23.27 13.54 15.68
CA PHE A 577 -23.79 13.89 16.99
C PHE A 577 -22.65 13.85 18.01
N SER A 578 -22.43 14.92 18.74
CA SER A 578 -21.41 15.03 19.77
C SER A 578 -22.00 15.58 21.05
N ILE A 579 -21.61 15.03 22.21
CA ILE A 579 -21.99 15.50 23.53
C ILE A 579 -20.81 15.44 24.49
N ASP A 580 -20.62 16.51 25.30
CA ASP A 580 -19.54 16.60 26.27
C ASP A 580 -20.03 16.47 27.74
N ALA A 581 -19.09 16.39 28.65
CA ALA A 581 -19.38 16.26 30.09
C ALA A 581 -20.11 17.46 30.71
N THR A 582 -20.15 18.61 30.03
CA THR A 582 -20.98 19.76 30.46
C THR A 582 -22.43 19.62 30.04
N GLY A 583 -22.73 18.61 29.23
CA GLY A 583 -24.02 18.32 28.63
C GLY A 583 -24.30 19.11 27.35
N LYS A 584 -23.35 19.91 26.87
CA LYS A 584 -23.51 20.56 25.56
C LYS A 584 -23.47 19.51 24.44
N TRP A 585 -24.47 19.57 23.59
CA TRP A 585 -24.52 18.68 22.43
C TRP A 585 -24.70 19.45 21.12
N THR A 586 -24.20 18.85 20.04
CA THR A 586 -24.36 19.35 18.67
C THR A 586 -24.72 18.21 17.75
N LEU A 587 -25.52 18.50 16.71
CA LEU A 587 -25.69 17.69 15.52
C LEU A 587 -25.18 18.51 14.34
N SER A 588 -24.22 17.96 13.62
CA SER A 588 -23.57 18.64 12.50
C SER A 588 -23.57 17.77 11.25
N SER A 589 -23.51 18.42 10.08
CA SER A 589 -23.19 17.80 8.78
C SER A 589 -21.80 18.27 8.36
N ALA A 590 -20.85 17.34 8.25
CA ALA A 590 -19.52 17.60 7.74
C ALA A 590 -19.39 17.10 6.31
N THR A 591 -18.76 17.88 5.43
CA THR A 591 -18.51 17.50 4.05
C THR A 591 -17.05 17.82 3.70
N TYR A 592 -16.38 16.91 3.03
CA TYR A 592 -14.98 17.02 2.65
C TYR A 592 -14.64 18.39 2.03
N LYS A 593 -13.61 19.03 2.57
CA LYS A 593 -13.12 20.36 2.18
C LYS A 593 -14.17 21.48 2.22
N LYS A 594 -15.22 21.31 3.03
CA LYS A 594 -16.23 22.36 3.26
C LYS A 594 -16.35 22.66 4.75
N PRO A 595 -16.79 23.86 5.13
CA PRO A 595 -17.11 24.17 6.52
C PRO A 595 -18.21 23.23 7.06
N THR A 596 -18.00 22.74 8.28
CA THR A 596 -19.02 21.93 8.99
C THR A 596 -20.27 22.77 9.28
N LEU A 597 -21.44 22.26 8.91
CA LEU A 597 -22.72 22.90 9.14
C LEU A 597 -23.32 22.41 10.45
N ASN A 598 -23.60 23.30 11.37
CA ASN A 598 -24.35 22.97 12.58
C ASN A 598 -25.86 22.91 12.26
N LEU A 599 -26.47 21.74 12.41
CA LEU A 599 -27.91 21.50 12.17
C LEU A 599 -28.73 21.79 13.42
N ALA A 600 -28.20 21.43 14.58
CA ALA A 600 -28.84 21.67 15.87
C ALA A 600 -27.82 21.65 17.01
N SER A 601 -28.18 22.30 18.11
CA SER A 601 -27.40 22.27 19.33
C SER A 601 -28.29 22.50 20.55
N GLY A 602 -27.82 22.07 21.72
CA GLY A 602 -28.55 22.24 22.95
C GLY A 602 -27.72 21.85 24.18
N SER A 603 -28.41 21.66 25.29
CA SER A 603 -27.78 21.20 26.53
C SER A 603 -28.69 20.21 27.24
N GLU A 604 -28.11 19.11 27.71
CA GLU A 604 -28.77 18.08 28.51
C GLU A 604 -27.90 17.73 29.72
N LYS A 605 -28.53 17.29 30.80
CA LYS A 605 -27.79 16.86 31.96
C LYS A 605 -27.23 15.46 31.73
N VAL A 606 -25.91 15.36 31.63
CA VAL A 606 -25.16 14.11 31.45
C VAL A 606 -24.22 13.95 32.64
N PRO A 607 -24.65 13.30 33.73
CA PRO A 607 -23.76 13.01 34.86
C PRO A 607 -22.58 12.16 34.40
N THR A 608 -21.36 12.61 34.72
CA THR A 608 -20.14 11.78 34.51
C THR A 608 -20.18 10.53 35.40
N GLN A 609 -19.47 9.49 35.02
CA GLN A 609 -19.45 8.19 35.72
C GLN A 609 -20.81 7.46 35.76
N LYS A 610 -21.73 7.85 34.89
CA LYS A 610 -22.99 7.16 34.63
C LYS A 610 -23.09 6.80 33.15
N TRP A 611 -23.56 5.59 32.89
CA TRP A 611 -23.86 5.16 31.54
C TRP A 611 -25.07 5.88 30.97
N HIS A 612 -24.95 6.31 29.73
CA HIS A 612 -25.99 6.96 28.94
C HIS A 612 -26.18 6.22 27.63
N HIS A 613 -27.35 6.30 27.04
CA HIS A 613 -27.68 5.69 25.74
C HIS A 613 -27.93 6.76 24.69
N ALA A 614 -27.15 6.74 23.62
CA ALA A 614 -27.31 7.64 22.46
C ALA A 614 -27.79 6.88 21.23
N GLU A 615 -28.65 7.52 20.45
CA GLU A 615 -29.15 6.99 19.20
C GLU A 615 -29.19 8.09 18.13
N LEU A 616 -28.69 7.77 16.92
CA LEU A 616 -28.76 8.59 15.72
C LEU A 616 -29.41 7.76 14.63
N SER A 617 -30.56 8.21 14.09
CA SER A 617 -31.33 7.44 13.13
C SER A 617 -31.64 8.22 11.86
N PHE A 618 -31.74 7.48 10.75
CA PHE A 618 -31.95 7.99 9.38
C PHE A 618 -33.09 7.26 8.70
N LYS A 619 -34.00 8.02 8.09
CA LYS A 619 -35.06 7.48 7.23
C LYS A 619 -35.34 8.46 6.11
N ALA A 620 -34.95 8.11 4.89
CA ALA A 620 -34.91 9.03 3.74
C ALA A 620 -34.08 10.29 4.13
N ASP A 621 -34.67 11.50 4.07
CA ASP A 621 -34.02 12.75 4.50
C ASP A 621 -34.26 13.10 6.00
N GLN A 622 -35.03 12.28 6.73
CA GLN A 622 -35.28 12.50 8.14
C GLN A 622 -34.10 12.02 8.98
N ILE A 623 -33.72 12.85 9.94
CA ILE A 623 -32.69 12.57 10.93
C ILE A 623 -33.28 12.78 12.31
N SER A 624 -33.04 11.85 13.23
CA SER A 624 -33.36 12.07 14.64
C SER A 624 -32.20 11.66 15.55
N VAL A 625 -32.07 12.38 16.65
CA VAL A 625 -31.11 12.11 17.73
C VAL A 625 -31.88 11.93 19.02
N SER A 626 -31.60 10.90 19.77
CA SER A 626 -32.10 10.72 21.13
C SER A 626 -30.98 10.42 22.13
N LEU A 627 -31.21 10.82 23.39
CA LEU A 627 -30.35 10.56 24.54
C LEU A 627 -31.20 10.05 25.67
N ASP A 628 -30.89 8.90 26.26
CA ASP A 628 -31.63 8.24 27.34
C ASP A 628 -33.15 8.13 27.03
N GLY A 629 -33.49 7.88 25.78
CA GLY A 629 -34.90 7.80 25.31
C GLY A 629 -35.59 9.16 25.06
N LYS A 630 -34.94 10.28 25.38
CA LYS A 630 -35.42 11.62 25.07
C LYS A 630 -34.98 12.05 23.68
N VAL A 631 -35.92 12.43 22.82
CA VAL A 631 -35.60 13.02 21.51
C VAL A 631 -35.03 14.42 21.69
N LEU A 632 -33.79 14.63 21.27
CA LEU A 632 -33.10 15.92 21.28
C LEU A 632 -33.32 16.71 19.99
N PHE A 633 -33.38 15.99 18.86
CA PHE A 633 -33.59 16.57 17.54
C PHE A 633 -34.41 15.63 16.66
N LYS A 634 -35.28 16.23 15.83
CA LYS A 634 -35.93 15.58 14.69
C LYS A 634 -36.11 16.62 13.60
N GLY A 635 -35.54 16.36 12.42
CA GLY A 635 -35.54 17.29 11.30
C GLY A 635 -35.19 16.59 10.00
N THR A 636 -34.95 17.37 8.95
CA THR A 636 -34.56 16.86 7.64
C THR A 636 -33.27 17.52 7.16
N ASP A 637 -32.41 16.72 6.55
CA ASP A 637 -31.26 17.15 5.80
C ASP A 637 -30.88 16.07 4.78
N SER A 638 -30.46 16.46 3.58
CA SER A 638 -30.15 15.55 2.46
C SER A 638 -28.69 15.63 2.01
N SER A 639 -27.82 16.21 2.84
CA SER A 639 -26.40 16.39 2.51
C SER A 639 -25.67 15.04 2.35
N HIS A 640 -26.06 14.03 3.14
CA HIS A 640 -25.54 12.67 3.09
C HIS A 640 -26.71 11.68 3.03
N THR A 641 -26.75 10.85 2.00
CA THR A 641 -27.86 9.92 1.75
C THR A 641 -27.56 8.47 2.13
N HIS A 642 -26.30 8.12 2.29
CA HIS A 642 -25.82 6.77 2.62
C HIS A 642 -24.44 6.86 3.28
N GLY A 643 -23.98 5.74 3.84
CA GLY A 643 -22.63 5.63 4.42
C GLY A 643 -22.57 4.76 5.65
N MET A 644 -21.36 4.61 6.15
CA MET A 644 -20.99 3.79 7.31
C MET A 644 -21.35 4.49 8.62
N PHE A 645 -21.16 3.77 9.75
CA PHE A 645 -21.16 4.38 11.08
C PHE A 645 -19.73 4.65 11.57
N ALA A 646 -19.60 5.57 12.50
CA ALA A 646 -18.41 5.74 13.31
C ALA A 646 -18.77 6.16 14.72
N ILE A 647 -17.88 5.85 15.68
CA ILE A 647 -17.93 6.36 17.05
C ILE A 647 -16.60 7.02 17.38
N GLY A 648 -16.62 8.08 18.17
CA GLY A 648 -15.43 8.87 18.41
C GLY A 648 -15.44 9.58 19.74
N THR A 649 -14.32 10.25 20.03
CA THR A 649 -14.12 11.07 21.23
C THR A 649 -13.31 12.31 20.84
N GLY A 650 -13.02 13.18 21.79
CA GLY A 650 -11.82 13.99 21.71
C GLY A 650 -10.60 13.16 22.14
N TRP A 651 -9.51 13.83 22.47
CA TRP A 651 -8.35 13.18 23.09
C TRP A 651 -8.61 12.96 24.60
N ASN A 652 -9.65 12.16 24.91
CA ASN A 652 -10.10 11.86 26.28
C ASN A 652 -10.53 10.40 26.40
N HIS A 653 -10.42 9.86 27.60
CA HIS A 653 -11.02 8.56 27.91
C HIS A 653 -12.54 8.61 27.81
N ALA A 654 -13.11 7.67 27.11
CA ALA A 654 -14.54 7.36 27.13
C ALA A 654 -14.74 5.88 26.82
N GLN A 655 -15.77 5.28 27.42
CA GLN A 655 -16.13 3.89 27.12
C GLN A 655 -17.43 3.82 26.34
N PHE A 656 -17.54 2.79 25.50
CA PHE A 656 -18.71 2.45 24.69
C PHE A 656 -19.08 0.99 24.91
N ASP A 657 -20.38 0.69 24.85
CA ASP A 657 -20.90 -0.65 25.01
C ASP A 657 -22.21 -0.83 24.22
N ASN A 658 -22.64 -2.06 23.99
CA ASN A 658 -23.90 -2.37 23.33
C ASN A 658 -24.09 -1.63 22.00
N LEU A 659 -23.04 -1.59 21.17
CA LEU A 659 -23.11 -0.99 19.83
C LEU A 659 -24.12 -1.75 18.97
N SER A 660 -25.05 -1.03 18.36
CA SER A 660 -26.05 -1.64 17.48
C SER A 660 -26.34 -0.78 16.26
N ILE A 661 -26.36 -1.41 15.09
CA ILE A 661 -26.74 -0.84 13.81
C ILE A 661 -27.92 -1.67 13.29
N THR A 662 -29.09 -1.03 13.22
CA THR A 662 -30.35 -1.70 12.89
C THR A 662 -31.15 -0.93 11.84
N PRO A 663 -32.11 -1.60 11.11
CA PRO A 663 -33.03 -0.92 10.20
C PRO A 663 -33.84 0.21 10.81
#